data_0c905f122eadccaea8d6b88153fac34d
#
_entry.id   0c905f122eadccaea8d6b88153fac34d
#
_cell.length_a   1.000
_cell.length_b   1.000
_cell.length_c   1.000
_cell.angle_alpha   90.00
_cell.angle_beta   90.00
_cell.angle_gamma   90.00
#
_symmetry.space_group_name_H-M   'P 1'
#
loop_
_entity.id
_entity.type
_entity.pdbx_description
1 polymer ?
#
loop_
_entity_poly.entity_id
_entity_poly.type
_entity_poly.pdbx_seq_one_letter_code
_entity_poly.pdbx_strand_id
1 'polypeptide(L)'
;LEDSLFFGPNGTHTNYERSGRGAEIPVSVEFFNPLDPSDEFQIDAGIRIHGGNARSHPKKPFRLYFREEYGDRRLKHPLFAGSPVESFDQLVLRGGGHDSWSLAAAFGRDQKTDLPPHGTLMRDQFLRMTEVQMGILSPRGRYTHLYINGSYWGLYDLHERANAAFFESHLGGNEEDYDVLHHPTFFGEDYTVIDGNQSAWEEARAIVSGGIDSVSQYEAIQQYIGLDDYIDHLIVRMWSGDYDWCGPIFRSGTNVTVFNNKNWYAGRRSRGKPGTFRFFTWDAEMAMGIHLMFNLNQANPPDQGVTNFDLAGANNAGSPVEFYDALRSYPAFQLRFADRLHQHFFNGGIMSIESNRARWDTMWTELRSPMVGESSRWGDEGTLLSTPFTRNETWLNEVFWVRNTFIPGRTAAVLEQFRSRGLYPATEAPVFNQHGGPVDVGFDLSMTADVSEIYYTIDGSDPYLPPTLESLILVDEVTSAQALIPSEANGGNALGTAWTNVGAPANADQWTTGQTGIGYETSGTNYQPLINLDVTAMSAVNPSVFVRIPFAISEEVDISEFSNLVLSMKYDDAFIAYLNGTRVASSSNAPTKVAWNSAATAIHADTQAVIFQDFDISAFSDLLNEGNNMLAIQAINSSSTSSDLLCLPKIAATKTIEGGGASPTAILYTGAFPLDQSSQVKARAFASQRNEWSALTEVTFLVGQLASANNLVVSEFSYRPRPPAGQAESAVAGDRTDFEFIELKNISDSVIDLVGTGFSQGIDFEFDLDSPLRTLEPGELVLLVENTEAMASRYGNSIREKIAGEFDNDSKFSNNGETITLTAASGEIIKSFVYSDELPWPTSADGDGFSLILTAPETNPDHSLPESWQSSEQVDGSPGGIIRSPGYASWISENFDPTSPDFEAISAPGSDPDSDAVINSMEYAFGTDPNNTDSRPEIEALVVHADGNDYLAIRFLARANANDLEISGQISNDFTFWTTTTIAFGAPDPSADGRQWMILRSSTPVPSASVQQIRLRVEISQ
;
A
#
# COMPACT_ATOMS: atom_id res chain seq x y z
N LEU A 1 -5.41 -25.94 34.17
CA LEU A 1 -4.09 -26.60 34.15
C LEU A 1 -4.05 -27.77 35.12
N GLU A 2 -3.40 -28.86 34.74
CA GLU A 2 -3.07 -29.93 35.64
C GLU A 2 -1.87 -29.54 36.50
N ASP A 3 -2.03 -29.48 37.82
CA ASP A 3 -0.98 -29.01 38.75
C ASP A 3 0.31 -29.82 38.63
N SER A 4 0.22 -31.14 38.36
CA SER A 4 1.39 -31.98 38.21
C SER A 4 2.22 -31.66 36.97
N LEU A 5 1.58 -31.25 35.90
CA LEU A 5 2.21 -30.81 34.66
C LEU A 5 2.79 -29.39 34.76
N PHE A 6 2.27 -28.57 35.66
CA PHE A 6 2.74 -27.20 35.82
C PHE A 6 3.73 -27.02 36.98
N PHE A 7 3.36 -27.42 38.18
CA PHE A 7 4.14 -27.27 39.41
C PHE A 7 4.84 -28.55 39.88
N GLY A 8 4.57 -29.72 39.30
CA GLY A 8 5.21 -30.96 39.67
C GLY A 8 6.73 -30.93 39.47
N PRO A 9 7.46 -31.97 39.97
CA PRO A 9 8.93 -32.02 39.85
C PRO A 9 9.44 -31.91 38.40
N ASN A 10 8.63 -32.36 37.45
CA ASN A 10 8.91 -32.22 36.00
C ASN A 10 8.01 -31.15 35.32
N GLY A 11 7.29 -30.36 36.09
CA GLY A 11 6.33 -29.39 35.59
C GLY A 11 6.98 -28.25 34.85
N THR A 12 6.24 -27.65 33.96
CA THR A 12 6.71 -26.52 33.09
C THR A 12 7.21 -25.34 33.91
N HIS A 13 6.52 -24.95 35.00
CA HIS A 13 6.96 -23.85 35.85
C HIS A 13 8.21 -24.20 36.66
N THR A 14 8.30 -25.39 37.19
CA THR A 14 9.42 -25.87 38.01
C THR A 14 10.68 -26.07 37.17
N ASN A 15 10.53 -26.60 35.93
CA ASN A 15 11.63 -26.81 34.98
C ASN A 15 11.57 -25.78 33.86
N TYR A 16 11.64 -24.52 34.22
CA TYR A 16 11.49 -23.38 33.33
C TYR A 16 12.53 -23.31 32.18
N GLU A 17 13.63 -24.05 32.27
CA GLU A 17 14.62 -24.13 31.20
C GLU A 17 14.17 -25.00 30.01
N ARG A 18 13.14 -25.85 30.22
CA ARG A 18 12.59 -26.65 29.11
C ARG A 18 12.00 -25.77 28.04
N SER A 19 12.31 -26.07 26.80
CA SER A 19 11.89 -25.29 25.62
C SER A 19 11.37 -26.22 24.51
N GLY A 20 10.87 -25.63 23.44
CA GLY A 20 10.32 -26.34 22.28
C GLY A 20 8.96 -26.98 22.55
N ARG A 21 8.49 -27.76 21.58
CA ARG A 21 7.16 -28.40 21.59
C ARG A 21 6.95 -29.32 22.79
N GLY A 22 7.98 -30.04 23.22
CA GLY A 22 7.90 -30.95 24.35
C GLY A 22 7.73 -30.31 25.74
N ALA A 23 7.81 -28.97 25.82
CA ALA A 23 7.53 -28.20 27.03
C ALA A 23 6.12 -27.60 27.06
N GLU A 24 5.35 -27.75 25.98
CA GLU A 24 3.99 -27.24 25.84
C GLU A 24 3.02 -28.22 26.53
N ILE A 25 2.12 -27.71 27.34
CA ILE A 25 1.12 -28.46 28.06
C ILE A 25 -0.28 -27.92 27.80
N PRO A 26 -1.35 -28.74 27.77
CA PRO A 26 -2.71 -28.29 27.55
C PRO A 26 -3.23 -27.39 28.67
N VAL A 27 -4.02 -26.38 28.31
CA VAL A 27 -4.70 -25.46 29.22
C VAL A 27 -6.04 -25.05 28.62
N SER A 28 -7.06 -24.87 29.49
CA SER A 28 -8.24 -24.08 29.13
C SER A 28 -8.01 -22.65 29.53
N VAL A 29 -8.24 -21.73 28.61
CA VAL A 29 -8.09 -20.29 28.80
C VAL A 29 -9.48 -19.69 28.84
N GLU A 30 -9.77 -18.97 29.91
CA GLU A 30 -10.98 -18.18 30.07
C GLU A 30 -10.59 -16.70 30.21
N PHE A 31 -11.23 -15.84 29.43
CA PHE A 31 -11.05 -14.40 29.49
C PHE A 31 -12.36 -13.74 29.91
N PHE A 32 -12.30 -12.93 30.94
CA PHE A 32 -13.47 -12.24 31.50
C PHE A 32 -13.26 -10.73 31.48
N ASN A 33 -14.26 -10.01 30.99
CA ASN A 33 -14.33 -8.56 31.11
C ASN A 33 -15.54 -8.16 31.95
N PRO A 34 -15.40 -7.89 33.26
CA PRO A 34 -16.52 -7.55 34.14
C PRO A 34 -17.29 -6.28 33.75
N LEU A 35 -16.71 -5.45 32.89
CA LEU A 35 -17.31 -4.20 32.42
C LEU A 35 -18.06 -4.39 31.09
N ASP A 36 -17.72 -5.44 30.35
CA ASP A 36 -18.32 -5.75 29.06
C ASP A 36 -18.39 -7.29 28.86
N PRO A 37 -19.54 -7.92 29.16
CA PRO A 37 -19.71 -9.36 28.97
C PRO A 37 -19.61 -9.84 27.51
N SER A 38 -19.67 -8.95 26.52
CA SER A 38 -19.44 -9.32 25.11
C SER A 38 -17.95 -9.51 24.78
N ASP A 39 -17.05 -8.94 25.60
CA ASP A 39 -15.60 -9.12 25.51
C ASP A 39 -15.14 -10.27 26.41
N GLU A 40 -15.75 -11.46 26.25
CA GLU A 40 -15.42 -12.69 27.00
C GLU A 40 -15.27 -13.89 26.07
N PHE A 41 -14.34 -14.78 26.39
CA PHE A 41 -14.19 -16.03 25.65
C PHE A 41 -13.66 -17.18 26.51
N GLN A 42 -13.87 -18.43 26.05
CA GLN A 42 -13.21 -19.62 26.53
C GLN A 42 -12.66 -20.42 25.35
N ILE A 43 -11.40 -20.83 25.43
CA ILE A 43 -10.73 -21.63 24.39
C ILE A 43 -9.70 -22.59 25.01
N ASP A 44 -9.55 -23.79 24.44
CA ASP A 44 -8.47 -24.69 24.78
C ASP A 44 -7.19 -24.38 23.99
N ALA A 45 -6.05 -24.39 24.65
CA ALA A 45 -4.76 -23.98 24.11
C ALA A 45 -3.60 -24.82 24.67
N GLY A 46 -2.44 -24.68 24.05
CA GLY A 46 -1.17 -25.06 24.67
C GLY A 46 -0.56 -23.87 25.41
N ILE A 47 0.08 -24.12 26.57
CA ILE A 47 0.84 -23.09 27.29
C ILE A 47 2.26 -23.56 27.55
N ARG A 48 3.23 -22.63 27.43
CA ARG A 48 4.60 -22.85 27.91
C ARG A 48 5.25 -21.54 28.36
N ILE A 49 6.37 -21.64 29.11
CA ILE A 49 7.16 -20.46 29.47
C ILE A 49 7.75 -19.83 28.22
N HIS A 50 7.67 -18.50 28.15
CA HIS A 50 8.23 -17.66 27.09
C HIS A 50 9.53 -16.98 27.53
N GLY A 51 10.27 -16.41 26.54
CA GLY A 51 11.43 -15.55 26.75
C GLY A 51 12.74 -16.28 27.08
N GLY A 52 13.77 -15.47 27.30
CA GLY A 52 15.14 -15.87 27.67
C GLY A 52 15.34 -15.85 29.17
N ASN A 53 15.99 -14.78 29.69
CA ASN A 53 16.33 -14.64 31.10
C ASN A 53 15.10 -14.58 32.03
N ALA A 54 14.03 -13.95 31.60
CA ALA A 54 12.79 -13.82 32.35
C ALA A 54 12.13 -15.17 32.70
N ARG A 55 12.53 -16.28 32.07
CA ARG A 55 12.09 -17.63 32.41
C ARG A 55 12.46 -18.04 33.87
N SER A 56 13.58 -17.51 34.36
CA SER A 56 14.07 -17.77 35.72
C SER A 56 13.33 -16.97 36.81
N HIS A 57 12.66 -15.87 36.41
CA HIS A 57 11.97 -15.01 37.37
C HIS A 57 10.78 -15.71 38.01
N PRO A 58 10.39 -15.41 39.24
CA PRO A 58 9.21 -15.99 39.89
C PRO A 58 7.93 -15.70 39.10
N LYS A 59 7.76 -14.50 38.62
CA LYS A 59 6.68 -14.07 37.74
C LYS A 59 7.06 -14.34 36.27
N LYS A 60 6.79 -15.53 35.81
CA LYS A 60 7.22 -16.05 34.52
C LYS A 60 6.35 -15.52 33.38
N PRO A 61 6.91 -15.15 32.25
CA PRO A 61 6.14 -14.91 31.04
C PRO A 61 5.68 -16.23 30.43
N PHE A 62 4.48 -16.21 29.79
CA PHE A 62 3.89 -17.37 29.15
C PHE A 62 3.61 -17.09 27.68
N ARG A 63 3.49 -18.17 26.87
CA ARG A 63 2.97 -18.13 25.52
C ARG A 63 1.83 -19.13 25.39
N LEU A 64 0.72 -18.67 24.84
CA LEU A 64 -0.43 -19.47 24.46
C LEU A 64 -0.30 -19.86 22.98
N TYR A 65 -0.68 -21.09 22.67
CA TYR A 65 -0.66 -21.66 21.32
C TYR A 65 -2.04 -22.22 21.00
N PHE A 66 -2.69 -21.65 19.99
CA PHE A 66 -3.96 -22.18 19.49
C PHE A 66 -3.68 -23.17 18.38
N ARG A 67 -4.08 -24.44 18.56
CA ARG A 67 -3.74 -25.54 17.66
C ARG A 67 -4.86 -26.57 17.65
N GLU A 68 -5.07 -27.22 16.51
CA GLU A 68 -6.09 -28.28 16.32
C GLU A 68 -6.04 -29.41 17.36
N GLU A 69 -4.85 -29.73 17.89
CA GLU A 69 -4.73 -30.77 18.89
C GLU A 69 -5.31 -30.38 20.26
N TYR A 70 -5.51 -29.09 20.53
CA TYR A 70 -6.14 -28.60 21.75
C TYR A 70 -7.59 -28.19 21.51
N GLY A 71 -7.95 -27.77 20.29
CA GLY A 71 -9.25 -27.25 19.92
C GLY A 71 -9.16 -26.41 18.62
N ASP A 72 -9.61 -25.20 18.69
CA ASP A 72 -9.55 -24.29 17.54
C ASP A 72 -8.12 -23.89 17.21
N ARG A 73 -7.82 -23.84 15.92
CA ARG A 73 -6.48 -23.47 15.42
C ARG A 73 -6.12 -22.01 15.68
N ARG A 74 -7.10 -21.13 15.81
CA ARG A 74 -6.93 -19.70 16.10
C ARG A 74 -7.98 -19.24 17.11
N LEU A 75 -7.60 -18.33 17.99
CA LEU A 75 -8.55 -17.53 18.76
C LEU A 75 -9.18 -16.50 17.81
N LYS A 76 -10.52 -16.49 17.72
CA LYS A 76 -11.28 -15.46 16.98
C LYS A 76 -11.99 -14.57 17.98
N HIS A 77 -11.44 -13.38 18.22
CA HIS A 77 -11.97 -12.42 19.18
C HIS A 77 -11.31 -11.04 18.95
N PRO A 78 -12.04 -9.92 18.98
CA PRO A 78 -11.49 -8.56 18.84
C PRO A 78 -10.76 -8.14 20.12
N LEU A 79 -9.58 -8.72 20.35
CA LEU A 79 -8.88 -8.64 21.63
C LEU A 79 -8.24 -7.28 21.93
N PHE A 80 -7.85 -6.53 20.91
CA PHE A 80 -7.10 -5.28 21.06
C PHE A 80 -7.86 -4.10 20.47
N ALA A 81 -8.24 -3.13 21.29
CA ALA A 81 -8.98 -1.96 20.86
C ALA A 81 -8.26 -1.21 19.70
N GLY A 82 -9.01 -0.87 18.67
CA GLY A 82 -8.49 -0.20 17.45
C GLY A 82 -7.54 -1.06 16.61
N SER A 83 -7.56 -2.39 16.79
CA SER A 83 -6.90 -3.34 15.89
C SER A 83 -7.89 -3.83 14.83
N PRO A 84 -7.50 -3.94 13.56
CA PRO A 84 -8.32 -4.63 12.56
C PRO A 84 -8.23 -6.16 12.71
N VAL A 85 -7.33 -6.67 13.55
CA VAL A 85 -7.07 -8.10 13.70
C VAL A 85 -7.92 -8.70 14.79
N GLU A 86 -8.68 -9.75 14.45
CA GLU A 86 -9.54 -10.51 15.35
C GLU A 86 -9.18 -12.01 15.42
N SER A 87 -8.07 -12.42 14.79
CA SER A 87 -7.70 -13.84 14.68
C SER A 87 -6.23 -14.07 15.02
N PHE A 88 -5.95 -14.86 16.05
CA PHE A 88 -4.61 -15.05 16.62
C PHE A 88 -4.26 -16.53 16.68
N ASP A 89 -3.06 -16.90 16.18
CA ASP A 89 -2.48 -18.26 16.32
C ASP A 89 -1.76 -18.43 17.67
N GLN A 90 -1.20 -17.32 18.18
CA GLN A 90 -0.44 -17.29 19.43
C GLN A 90 -0.61 -15.96 20.13
N LEU A 91 -0.54 -15.96 21.47
CA LEU A 91 -0.48 -14.76 22.31
C LEU A 91 0.62 -14.90 23.36
N VAL A 92 1.16 -13.77 23.79
CA VAL A 92 2.19 -13.71 24.83
C VAL A 92 1.63 -13.00 26.08
N LEU A 93 1.83 -13.61 27.24
CA LEU A 93 1.57 -13.03 28.56
C LEU A 93 2.92 -12.63 29.16
N ARG A 94 3.24 -11.35 29.15
CA ARG A 94 4.48 -10.83 29.74
C ARG A 94 4.30 -10.45 31.19
N GLY A 95 5.22 -10.91 32.04
CA GLY A 95 5.22 -10.61 33.46
C GLY A 95 5.95 -9.30 33.84
N GLY A 96 6.42 -8.52 32.82
CA GLY A 96 7.16 -7.28 33.00
C GLY A 96 8.67 -7.44 33.14
N GLY A 97 9.21 -8.67 33.19
CA GLY A 97 10.64 -8.96 33.17
C GLY A 97 11.50 -8.02 34.02
N HIS A 98 12.31 -7.18 33.37
CA HIS A 98 13.18 -6.20 34.05
C HIS A 98 12.42 -4.97 34.57
N ASP A 99 11.22 -4.70 34.08
CA ASP A 99 10.33 -3.61 34.52
C ASP A 99 9.32 -4.10 35.58
N SER A 100 9.71 -5.11 36.38
CA SER A 100 8.85 -5.77 37.37
C SER A 100 9.53 -5.94 38.73
N TRP A 101 8.77 -5.86 39.80
CA TRP A 101 9.23 -6.11 41.16
C TRP A 101 9.69 -7.55 41.40
N SER A 102 9.18 -8.50 40.65
CA SER A 102 9.59 -9.91 40.75
C SER A 102 11.06 -10.16 40.40
N LEU A 103 11.73 -9.19 39.78
CA LEU A 103 13.16 -9.22 39.46
C LEU A 103 14.03 -9.29 40.74
N ALA A 104 13.58 -8.72 41.84
CA ALA A 104 14.30 -8.71 43.12
C ALA A 104 14.65 -10.12 43.60
N ALA A 105 13.80 -11.12 43.32
CA ALA A 105 14.05 -12.50 43.68
C ALA A 105 15.01 -13.25 42.76
N ALA A 106 15.15 -12.79 41.49
CA ALA A 106 15.94 -13.48 40.47
C ALA A 106 17.45 -13.31 40.61
N PHE A 107 17.90 -12.14 41.07
CA PHE A 107 19.34 -11.80 41.12
C PHE A 107 20.05 -12.05 42.44
N GLY A 108 19.37 -12.58 43.47
CA GLY A 108 19.98 -12.81 44.80
C GLY A 108 20.46 -11.50 45.47
N ARG A 109 20.65 -11.55 46.78
CA ARG A 109 20.88 -10.37 47.65
C ARG A 109 22.21 -9.64 47.50
N ASP A 110 23.18 -10.31 46.91
CA ASP A 110 24.56 -9.79 46.79
C ASP A 110 24.81 -8.96 45.56
N GLN A 111 23.88 -8.96 44.59
CA GLN A 111 23.92 -8.07 43.45
C GLN A 111 23.01 -6.86 43.75
N LYS A 112 23.62 -5.75 44.11
CA LYS A 112 22.97 -4.45 44.28
C LYS A 112 22.42 -3.94 42.95
N THR A 113 21.35 -4.55 42.46
CA THR A 113 20.57 -3.96 41.38
C THR A 113 19.47 -3.13 41.99
N ASP A 114 19.55 -1.82 41.82
CA ASP A 114 18.48 -0.90 42.21
C ASP A 114 17.28 -0.92 41.23
N LEU A 115 17.23 -1.90 40.31
CA LEU A 115 16.17 -2.04 39.32
C LEU A 115 14.75 -2.27 39.88
N PRO A 116 14.55 -3.19 40.85
CA PRO A 116 13.21 -3.53 41.29
C PRO A 116 12.33 -2.37 41.76
N PRO A 117 12.88 -1.36 42.51
CA PRO A 117 12.09 -0.21 42.94
C PRO A 117 11.54 0.61 41.76
N HIS A 118 12.15 0.48 40.59
CA HIS A 118 11.86 1.29 39.40
C HIS A 118 10.96 0.54 38.40
N GLY A 119 10.46 -0.63 38.74
CA GLY A 119 9.50 -1.38 37.91
C GLY A 119 8.16 -0.64 37.78
N THR A 120 7.76 -0.37 36.55
CA THR A 120 6.45 0.26 36.21
C THR A 120 5.49 -0.69 35.53
N LEU A 121 5.95 -1.76 34.89
CA LEU A 121 5.23 -2.65 34.00
C LEU A 121 4.77 -1.94 32.69
N MET A 122 5.19 -0.70 32.43
CA MET A 122 4.61 0.13 31.38
C MET A 122 5.55 0.38 30.19
N ARG A 123 6.87 0.28 30.38
CA ARG A 123 7.87 0.77 29.40
C ARG A 123 7.77 0.11 28.03
N ASP A 124 7.72 -1.20 27.99
CA ASP A 124 7.63 -1.94 26.72
C ASP A 124 6.33 -1.62 25.96
N GLN A 125 5.20 -1.67 26.67
CA GLN A 125 3.90 -1.35 26.07
C GLN A 125 3.81 0.12 25.62
N PHE A 126 4.38 1.07 26.41
CA PHE A 126 4.42 2.49 26.04
C PHE A 126 5.14 2.71 24.70
N LEU A 127 6.28 2.04 24.49
CA LEU A 127 7.06 2.20 23.26
C LEU A 127 6.36 1.54 22.06
N ARG A 128 5.75 0.36 22.24
CA ARG A 128 4.94 -0.28 21.19
C ARG A 128 3.72 0.58 20.81
N MET A 129 3.01 1.13 21.78
CA MET A 129 1.92 2.09 21.52
C MET A 129 2.40 3.35 20.79
N THR A 130 3.61 3.84 21.13
CA THR A 130 4.21 4.98 20.43
C THR A 130 4.42 4.66 18.96
N GLU A 131 5.01 3.50 18.65
CA GLU A 131 5.21 3.05 17.27
C GLU A 131 3.88 2.92 16.51
N VAL A 132 2.86 2.30 17.14
CA VAL A 132 1.52 2.20 16.52
C VAL A 132 0.95 3.58 16.18
N GLN A 133 1.08 4.55 17.07
CA GLN A 133 0.62 5.93 16.79
C GLN A 133 1.45 6.64 15.71
N MET A 134 2.71 6.25 15.51
CA MET A 134 3.55 6.73 14.41
C MET A 134 3.26 6.03 13.07
N GLY A 135 2.34 5.07 13.04
CA GLY A 135 2.00 4.29 11.85
C GLY A 135 2.85 3.03 11.65
N ILE A 136 3.78 2.74 12.56
CA ILE A 136 4.60 1.54 12.49
C ILE A 136 3.76 0.32 12.91
N LEU A 137 3.85 -0.76 12.14
CA LEU A 137 3.29 -2.05 12.54
C LEU A 137 4.04 -2.59 13.75
N SER A 138 3.42 -2.54 14.92
CA SER A 138 3.99 -3.02 16.19
C SER A 138 2.97 -3.86 16.96
N PRO A 139 3.39 -4.94 17.67
CA PRO A 139 2.46 -5.81 18.39
C PRO A 139 1.62 -5.06 19.42
N ARG A 140 0.30 -5.20 19.32
CA ARG A 140 -0.64 -4.58 20.26
C ARG A 140 -0.75 -5.39 21.53
N GLY A 141 -1.12 -4.74 22.63
CA GLY A 141 -1.25 -5.39 23.93
C GLY A 141 -2.30 -4.75 24.81
N ARG A 142 -2.76 -5.51 25.81
CA ARG A 142 -3.65 -5.02 26.89
C ARG A 142 -3.26 -5.66 28.21
N TYR A 143 -3.47 -4.96 29.31
CA TYR A 143 -3.21 -5.49 30.63
C TYR A 143 -4.33 -6.38 31.12
N THR A 144 -3.95 -7.52 31.74
CA THR A 144 -4.87 -8.50 32.27
C THR A 144 -4.42 -8.97 33.67
N HIS A 145 -5.37 -9.23 34.57
CA HIS A 145 -5.11 -9.95 35.79
C HIS A 145 -5.07 -11.46 35.47
N LEU A 146 -3.91 -12.07 35.69
CA LEU A 146 -3.76 -13.50 35.47
C LEU A 146 -4.12 -14.29 36.72
N TYR A 147 -4.96 -15.32 36.58
CA TYR A 147 -5.24 -16.35 37.55
C TYR A 147 -4.80 -17.72 37.01
N ILE A 148 -4.12 -18.50 37.79
CA ILE A 148 -3.74 -19.87 37.45
C ILE A 148 -4.43 -20.79 38.44
N ASN A 149 -5.33 -21.66 37.96
CA ASN A 149 -6.15 -22.56 38.78
C ASN A 149 -6.83 -21.82 39.96
N GLY A 150 -7.41 -20.67 39.70
CA GLY A 150 -8.09 -19.83 40.70
C GLY A 150 -7.18 -19.00 41.61
N SER A 151 -5.86 -19.21 41.57
CA SER A 151 -4.90 -18.41 42.34
C SER A 151 -4.45 -17.18 41.57
N TYR A 152 -4.57 -16.02 42.17
CA TYR A 152 -4.10 -14.75 41.55
C TYR A 152 -2.59 -14.77 41.33
N TRP A 153 -2.16 -14.55 40.07
CA TRP A 153 -0.75 -14.67 39.68
C TRP A 153 -0.07 -13.32 39.43
N GLY A 154 -0.86 -12.26 39.22
CA GLY A 154 -0.37 -10.92 39.03
C GLY A 154 -0.97 -10.21 37.79
N LEU A 155 -0.49 -9.01 37.54
CA LEU A 155 -0.85 -8.19 36.38
C LEU A 155 0.10 -8.53 35.21
N TYR A 156 -0.45 -8.86 34.05
CA TYR A 156 0.29 -9.26 32.85
C TYR A 156 -0.07 -8.35 31.68
N ASP A 157 0.90 -8.08 30.81
CA ASP A 157 0.68 -7.55 29.47
C ASP A 157 0.42 -8.73 28.53
N LEU A 158 -0.82 -8.83 28.05
CA LEU A 158 -1.25 -9.78 27.03
C LEU A 158 -1.09 -9.12 25.67
N HIS A 159 -0.25 -9.68 24.80
CA HIS A 159 0.03 -9.06 23.51
C HIS A 159 0.24 -10.09 22.37
N GLU A 160 0.22 -9.59 21.14
CA GLU A 160 0.45 -10.36 19.93
C GLU A 160 1.86 -10.96 19.87
N ARG A 161 1.99 -12.05 19.14
CA ARG A 161 3.26 -12.70 18.86
C ARG A 161 3.71 -12.39 17.43
N ALA A 162 4.86 -11.72 17.30
CA ALA A 162 5.49 -11.45 16.01
C ALA A 162 6.02 -12.74 15.36
N ASN A 163 5.30 -13.25 14.37
CA ASN A 163 5.60 -14.38 13.51
C ASN A 163 4.90 -14.16 12.16
N ALA A 164 4.97 -15.11 11.22
CA ALA A 164 4.32 -14.98 9.91
C ALA A 164 2.79 -14.77 10.02
N ALA A 165 2.12 -15.45 10.96
CA ALA A 165 0.68 -15.29 11.19
C ALA A 165 0.30 -13.86 11.64
N PHE A 166 1.16 -13.18 12.41
CA PHE A 166 0.99 -11.77 12.78
C PHE A 166 1.01 -10.87 11.54
N PHE A 167 2.01 -11.05 10.67
CA PHE A 167 2.12 -10.26 9.44
C PHE A 167 0.96 -10.56 8.47
N GLU A 168 0.57 -11.85 8.32
CA GLU A 168 -0.61 -12.23 7.54
C GLU A 168 -1.86 -11.51 8.03
N SER A 169 -2.10 -11.52 9.33
CA SER A 169 -3.31 -10.92 9.92
C SER A 169 -3.39 -9.41 9.77
N HIS A 170 -2.24 -8.72 9.72
CA HIS A 170 -2.18 -7.26 9.57
C HIS A 170 -2.02 -6.77 8.13
N LEU A 171 -1.38 -7.57 7.24
CA LEU A 171 -0.98 -7.14 5.90
C LEU A 171 -1.58 -8.01 4.79
N GLY A 172 -2.43 -9.00 5.16
CA GLY A 172 -3.05 -9.92 4.22
C GLY A 172 -2.09 -10.96 3.63
N GLY A 173 -2.56 -11.72 2.64
CA GLY A 173 -1.80 -12.82 2.05
C GLY A 173 -1.90 -14.11 2.87
N ASN A 174 -0.84 -14.94 2.86
CA ASN A 174 -0.74 -16.18 3.63
C ASN A 174 0.53 -16.19 4.48
N GLU A 175 0.55 -17.00 5.54
CA GLU A 175 1.73 -17.16 6.42
C GLU A 175 3.01 -17.49 5.62
N GLU A 176 2.90 -18.32 4.56
CA GLU A 176 4.02 -18.72 3.73
C GLU A 176 4.59 -17.59 2.84
N ASP A 177 3.90 -16.45 2.78
CA ASP A 177 4.35 -15.29 2.01
C ASP A 177 5.35 -14.41 2.77
N TYR A 178 5.62 -14.70 4.05
CA TYR A 178 6.39 -13.82 4.92
C TYR A 178 7.74 -14.39 5.33
N ASP A 179 8.77 -13.53 5.26
CA ASP A 179 10.07 -13.74 5.89
C ASP A 179 10.11 -12.97 7.21
N VAL A 180 10.40 -13.67 8.32
CA VAL A 180 10.46 -13.08 9.66
C VAL A 180 11.76 -13.47 10.33
N LEU A 181 12.51 -12.46 10.76
CA LEU A 181 13.81 -12.59 11.43
C LEU A 181 13.78 -11.90 12.80
N HIS A 182 14.60 -12.36 13.71
CA HIS A 182 14.87 -11.68 14.97
C HIS A 182 16.33 -11.82 15.41
N HIS A 183 16.67 -11.17 16.50
CA HIS A 183 18.00 -11.22 17.10
C HIS A 183 18.49 -12.67 17.31
N PRO A 184 19.80 -12.92 17.35
CA PRO A 184 20.35 -14.27 17.44
C PRO A 184 19.90 -14.98 18.72
N THR A 185 19.49 -16.25 18.56
CA THR A 185 19.13 -17.13 19.66
C THR A 185 20.36 -17.83 20.24
N PHE A 186 21.36 -18.06 19.41
CA PHE A 186 22.58 -18.79 19.79
C PHE A 186 23.84 -17.95 19.60
N PHE A 187 24.86 -18.23 20.39
CA PHE A 187 26.16 -17.59 20.26
C PHE A 187 26.79 -17.89 18.90
N GLY A 188 27.21 -16.83 18.19
CA GLY A 188 27.90 -16.96 16.90
C GLY A 188 27.00 -16.84 15.68
N GLU A 189 25.69 -16.65 15.88
CA GLU A 189 24.76 -16.27 14.83
C GLU A 189 24.63 -14.74 14.79
N ASP A 190 24.42 -14.19 13.60
CA ASP A 190 24.12 -12.76 13.42
C ASP A 190 22.64 -12.47 13.71
N TYR A 191 21.75 -13.40 13.37
CA TYR A 191 20.28 -13.34 13.56
C TYR A 191 19.70 -14.77 13.51
N THR A 192 18.41 -14.88 13.79
CA THR A 192 17.64 -16.14 13.69
C THR A 192 16.45 -15.94 12.76
N VAL A 193 16.26 -16.85 11.79
CA VAL A 193 15.06 -16.91 10.96
C VAL A 193 13.94 -17.58 11.76
N ILE A 194 12.81 -16.90 11.91
CA ILE A 194 11.59 -17.41 12.56
C ILE A 194 10.72 -18.14 11.54
N ASP A 195 10.44 -17.46 10.42
CA ASP A 195 9.62 -17.97 9.33
C ASP A 195 10.23 -17.53 7.99
N GLY A 196 9.94 -18.25 6.90
CA GLY A 196 10.43 -17.94 5.57
C GLY A 196 11.94 -18.17 5.40
N ASN A 197 12.66 -17.20 4.85
CA ASN A 197 14.09 -17.28 4.56
C ASN A 197 14.81 -15.93 4.74
N GLN A 198 16.15 -15.94 4.62
CA GLN A 198 16.99 -14.75 4.82
C GLN A 198 17.52 -14.11 3.52
N SER A 199 17.13 -14.59 2.34
CA SER A 199 17.78 -14.14 1.08
C SER A 199 17.73 -12.63 0.90
N ALA A 200 16.57 -12.03 1.06
CA ALA A 200 16.39 -10.58 0.92
C ALA A 200 17.11 -9.77 2.02
N TRP A 201 17.24 -10.34 3.22
CA TRP A 201 18.03 -9.71 4.29
C TRP A 201 19.52 -9.67 3.94
N GLU A 202 20.06 -10.76 3.40
CA GLU A 202 21.46 -10.83 2.98
C GLU A 202 21.72 -9.95 1.73
N GLU A 203 20.76 -9.83 0.83
CA GLU A 203 20.85 -8.90 -0.31
C GLU A 203 20.89 -7.44 0.17
N ALA A 204 20.02 -7.06 1.12
CA ALA A 204 20.06 -5.74 1.75
C ALA A 204 21.41 -5.47 2.43
N ARG A 205 21.93 -6.44 3.18
CA ARG A 205 23.26 -6.36 3.83
C ARG A 205 24.39 -6.21 2.82
N ALA A 206 24.32 -6.91 1.69
CA ALA A 206 25.31 -6.80 0.63
C ALA A 206 25.37 -5.39 0.03
N ILE A 207 24.21 -4.73 -0.17
CA ILE A 207 24.12 -3.34 -0.66
C ILE A 207 24.84 -2.38 0.30
N VAL A 208 24.63 -2.53 1.60
CA VAL A 208 25.20 -1.61 2.61
C VAL A 208 26.62 -1.99 3.03
N SER A 209 27.14 -3.12 2.56
CA SER A 209 28.50 -3.57 2.85
C SER A 209 29.54 -2.58 2.32
N GLY A 210 30.16 -1.82 3.23
CA GLY A 210 31.13 -0.77 2.87
C GLY A 210 30.60 0.66 2.99
N GLY A 211 29.32 0.84 3.33
CA GLY A 211 28.63 2.13 3.44
C GLY A 211 27.81 2.46 2.19
N ILE A 212 27.05 3.54 2.28
CA ILE A 212 26.29 4.11 1.17
C ILE A 212 26.98 5.40 0.73
N ASP A 213 27.47 5.43 -0.52
CA ASP A 213 28.21 6.57 -1.09
C ASP A 213 27.66 7.05 -2.44
N SER A 214 26.61 6.41 -2.95
CA SER A 214 25.99 6.75 -4.22
C SER A 214 24.46 6.76 -4.13
N VAL A 215 23.82 7.52 -5.03
CA VAL A 215 22.37 7.55 -5.20
C VAL A 215 21.85 6.15 -5.53
N SER A 216 22.56 5.40 -6.37
CA SER A 216 22.17 4.04 -6.76
C SER A 216 22.07 3.08 -5.57
N GLN A 217 23.05 3.09 -4.67
CA GLN A 217 23.00 2.27 -3.46
C GLN A 217 21.88 2.73 -2.52
N TYR A 218 21.70 4.06 -2.39
CA TYR A 218 20.63 4.63 -1.56
C TYR A 218 19.22 4.28 -2.07
N GLU A 219 19.01 4.25 -3.37
CA GLU A 219 17.74 3.80 -3.95
C GLU A 219 17.59 2.28 -3.88
N ALA A 220 18.67 1.53 -4.11
CA ALA A 220 18.64 0.07 -4.05
C ALA A 220 18.25 -0.45 -2.65
N ILE A 221 18.77 0.15 -1.58
CA ILE A 221 18.42 -0.29 -0.21
C ILE A 221 16.94 -0.04 0.12
N GLN A 222 16.31 0.96 -0.48
CA GLN A 222 14.89 1.26 -0.26
C GLN A 222 13.94 0.18 -0.82
N GLN A 223 14.41 -0.69 -1.71
CA GLN A 223 13.64 -1.86 -2.15
C GLN A 223 13.48 -2.92 -1.05
N TYR A 224 14.35 -2.88 -0.04
CA TYR A 224 14.36 -3.83 1.07
C TYR A 224 13.97 -3.19 2.40
N ILE A 225 14.29 -1.91 2.62
CA ILE A 225 14.07 -1.19 3.87
C ILE A 225 13.17 0.01 3.60
N GLY A 226 11.98 0.03 4.20
CA GLY A 226 11.10 1.20 4.22
C GLY A 226 11.70 2.27 5.12
N LEU A 227 12.37 3.27 4.53
CA LEU A 227 13.23 4.19 5.30
C LEU A 227 12.45 5.01 6.32
N ASP A 228 11.21 5.42 6.06
CA ASP A 228 10.42 6.21 7.02
C ASP A 228 10.07 5.39 8.26
N ASP A 229 9.47 4.21 8.09
CA ASP A 229 9.18 3.29 9.20
C ASP A 229 10.44 2.92 9.97
N TYR A 230 11.53 2.71 9.24
CA TYR A 230 12.82 2.38 9.84
C TYR A 230 13.40 3.54 10.66
N ILE A 231 13.37 4.77 10.14
CA ILE A 231 13.82 5.97 10.85
C ILE A 231 12.96 6.19 12.09
N ASP A 232 11.67 6.06 11.99
CA ASP A 232 10.74 6.21 13.11
C ASP A 232 11.00 5.19 14.21
N HIS A 233 11.21 3.92 13.84
CA HIS A 233 11.65 2.89 14.78
C HIS A 233 12.98 3.29 15.47
N LEU A 234 13.97 3.76 14.71
CA LEU A 234 15.23 4.24 15.28
C LEU A 234 15.04 5.41 16.24
N ILE A 235 14.19 6.39 15.88
CA ILE A 235 13.87 7.54 16.74
C ILE A 235 13.29 7.07 18.07
N VAL A 236 12.32 6.16 18.06
CA VAL A 236 11.71 5.60 19.28
C VAL A 236 12.76 4.90 20.14
N ARG A 237 13.58 4.04 19.54
CA ARG A 237 14.61 3.25 20.24
C ARG A 237 15.72 4.15 20.80
N MET A 238 16.17 5.14 20.04
CA MET A 238 17.19 6.10 20.49
C MET A 238 16.66 7.03 21.57
N TRP A 239 15.41 7.54 21.42
CA TRP A 239 14.78 8.36 22.45
C TRP A 239 14.55 7.58 23.74
N SER A 240 14.10 6.33 23.65
CA SER A 240 13.87 5.50 24.83
C SER A 240 15.16 5.22 25.63
N GLY A 241 16.31 5.26 24.97
CA GLY A 241 17.59 4.92 25.56
C GLY A 241 17.63 3.49 26.09
N ASP A 242 17.06 2.55 25.33
CA ASP A 242 16.99 1.15 25.73
C ASP A 242 18.37 0.52 25.81
N TYR A 243 18.73 0.10 27.00
CA TYR A 243 20.05 -0.44 27.31
C TYR A 243 20.27 -1.86 26.75
N ASP A 244 19.23 -2.62 26.58
CA ASP A 244 19.31 -4.04 26.14
C ASP A 244 18.93 -4.24 24.66
N TRP A 245 18.96 -3.14 23.88
CA TRP A 245 18.77 -3.17 22.43
C TRP A 245 20.10 -3.27 21.67
N CYS A 246 20.06 -3.19 20.33
CA CYS A 246 21.24 -3.15 19.47
C CYS A 246 22.14 -1.95 19.81
N GLY A 247 23.44 -2.18 19.88
CA GLY A 247 24.42 -1.11 20.05
C GLY A 247 25.37 -1.32 21.23
N PRO A 248 26.23 -0.34 21.49
CA PRO A 248 27.26 -0.47 22.52
C PRO A 248 26.69 -0.24 23.92
N ILE A 249 27.02 -1.16 24.82
CA ILE A 249 26.77 -1.02 26.25
C ILE A 249 28.07 -0.64 26.93
N PHE A 250 28.10 0.53 27.57
CA PHE A 250 29.22 0.89 28.48
C PHE A 250 29.05 0.20 29.83
N ARG A 251 29.91 -0.73 30.17
CA ARG A 251 30.02 -1.23 31.53
C ARG A 251 30.94 -0.31 32.31
N SER A 252 30.36 0.47 33.24
CA SER A 252 31.11 1.33 34.16
C SER A 252 32.17 0.54 34.95
N GLY A 253 33.39 1.08 35.00
CA GLY A 253 34.50 0.57 35.78
C GLY A 253 35.45 -0.37 35.05
N THR A 254 35.18 -0.79 33.82
CA THR A 254 36.04 -1.71 33.07
C THR A 254 36.55 -1.18 31.74
N ASN A 255 36.11 -0.03 31.27
CA ASN A 255 36.38 0.50 29.93
C ASN A 255 36.07 -0.51 28.80
N VAL A 256 35.18 -1.48 29.04
CA VAL A 256 34.76 -2.48 28.06
C VAL A 256 33.44 -2.08 27.47
N THR A 257 33.45 -1.83 26.20
CA THR A 257 32.22 -1.72 25.37
C THR A 257 31.76 -3.12 25.02
N VAL A 258 30.57 -3.50 25.43
CA VAL A 258 29.92 -4.74 25.04
C VAL A 258 28.85 -4.37 24.02
N PHE A 259 28.88 -5.00 22.85
CA PHE A 259 27.85 -4.82 21.85
C PHE A 259 26.71 -5.82 22.09
N ASN A 260 25.48 -5.33 22.07
CA ASN A 260 24.28 -6.15 22.09
C ASN A 260 23.69 -6.21 20.68
N ASN A 261 23.36 -7.42 20.26
CA ASN A 261 22.49 -7.67 19.12
C ASN A 261 21.26 -8.39 19.65
N LYS A 262 20.31 -7.62 20.21
CA LYS A 262 19.13 -8.16 20.91
C LYS A 262 17.88 -7.34 20.66
N ASN A 263 16.75 -7.94 21.02
CA ASN A 263 15.48 -7.27 21.21
C ASN A 263 14.97 -6.51 19.99
N TRP A 264 15.11 -7.14 18.80
CA TRP A 264 14.56 -6.66 17.55
C TRP A 264 13.89 -7.77 16.75
N TYR A 265 12.93 -7.40 15.93
CA TYR A 265 12.28 -8.18 14.90
C TYR A 265 12.30 -7.43 13.58
N ALA A 266 12.33 -8.18 12.50
CA ALA A 266 12.14 -7.67 11.15
C ALA A 266 11.28 -8.66 10.36
N GLY A 267 10.26 -8.17 9.66
CA GLY A 267 9.41 -9.00 8.81
C GLY A 267 9.05 -8.30 7.53
N ARG A 268 8.89 -9.08 6.45
CA ARG A 268 8.48 -8.58 5.13
C ARG A 268 7.62 -9.59 4.40
N ARG A 269 6.75 -9.12 3.53
CA ARG A 269 6.10 -9.98 2.55
C ARG A 269 7.09 -10.26 1.42
N SER A 270 7.33 -11.52 1.09
CA SER A 270 8.31 -11.97 0.09
C SER A 270 7.66 -12.50 -1.19
N ARG A 271 6.34 -12.81 -1.18
CA ARG A 271 5.59 -13.36 -2.31
C ARG A 271 4.32 -12.55 -2.58
N GLY A 272 3.81 -12.69 -3.80
CA GLY A 272 2.63 -11.94 -4.25
C GLY A 272 2.95 -10.48 -4.54
N LYS A 273 2.79 -9.61 -3.56
CA LYS A 273 3.22 -8.19 -3.59
C LYS A 273 4.41 -8.02 -2.64
N PRO A 274 5.67 -8.21 -3.07
CA PRO A 274 6.84 -8.06 -2.20
C PRO A 274 6.90 -6.67 -1.57
N GLY A 275 7.13 -6.62 -0.26
CA GLY A 275 7.27 -5.38 0.51
C GLY A 275 8.67 -5.19 1.10
N THR A 276 8.86 -4.12 1.84
CA THR A 276 10.08 -3.83 2.60
C THR A 276 10.04 -4.49 3.97
N PHE A 277 11.21 -4.67 4.59
CA PHE A 277 11.28 -5.08 5.98
C PHE A 277 10.72 -3.98 6.88
N ARG A 278 9.83 -4.39 7.79
CA ARG A 278 9.27 -3.57 8.87
C ARG A 278 9.92 -3.98 10.18
N PHE A 279 10.24 -2.97 11.00
CA PHE A 279 10.90 -3.11 12.29
C PHE A 279 9.95 -2.63 13.38
N PHE A 280 10.05 -3.24 14.56
CA PHE A 280 9.26 -2.79 15.72
C PHE A 280 9.93 -3.13 17.05
N THR A 281 9.48 -2.42 18.07
CA THR A 281 9.94 -2.58 19.46
C THR A 281 9.56 -3.96 20.01
N TRP A 282 10.54 -4.60 20.61
CA TRP A 282 10.37 -5.87 21.32
C TRP A 282 11.26 -5.86 22.55
N ASP A 283 10.69 -6.29 23.71
CA ASP A 283 11.42 -6.47 24.97
C ASP A 283 12.16 -5.19 25.45
N ALA A 284 11.48 -4.04 25.40
CA ALA A 284 12.03 -2.72 25.75
C ALA A 284 11.84 -2.36 27.24
N GLU A 285 11.91 -3.35 28.11
CA GLU A 285 11.73 -3.19 29.57
C GLU A 285 12.89 -2.42 30.19
N MET A 286 14.09 -2.47 29.58
CA MET A 286 15.31 -1.80 30.05
C MET A 286 15.48 -0.37 29.47
N ALA A 287 14.36 0.26 29.10
CA ALA A 287 14.30 1.59 28.52
C ALA A 287 13.94 2.68 29.56
N MET A 288 13.84 3.92 29.09
CA MET A 288 13.32 5.08 29.82
C MET A 288 13.96 5.28 31.20
N GLY A 289 15.30 5.20 31.25
CA GLY A 289 16.11 5.53 32.40
C GLY A 289 16.29 4.41 33.43
N ILE A 290 15.64 3.26 33.32
CA ILE A 290 15.78 2.13 34.25
C ILE A 290 17.24 1.62 34.33
N HIS A 291 17.97 1.67 33.21
CA HIS A 291 19.36 1.22 33.13
C HIS A 291 20.36 2.12 33.89
N LEU A 292 20.01 3.39 34.17
CA LEU A 292 20.88 4.34 34.90
C LEU A 292 21.15 3.83 36.31
N MET A 293 20.36 2.89 36.77
CA MET A 293 20.43 2.30 38.11
C MET A 293 21.47 1.20 38.25
N PHE A 294 22.06 0.73 37.17
CA PHE A 294 23.25 -0.14 37.23
C PHE A 294 24.51 0.63 37.65
N ASN A 295 24.50 1.97 37.61
CA ASN A 295 25.61 2.84 37.96
C ASN A 295 25.37 3.55 39.29
N LEU A 296 25.65 2.89 40.35
CA LEU A 296 25.28 3.09 41.75
C LEU A 296 25.74 4.38 42.42
N ASN A 297 26.40 5.32 41.76
CA ASN A 297 27.01 6.50 42.42
C ASN A 297 26.75 7.85 41.77
N GLN A 298 25.91 7.94 40.77
CA GLN A 298 25.57 9.24 40.17
C GLN A 298 24.08 9.30 39.87
N ALA A 299 23.42 10.32 40.42
CA ALA A 299 22.16 10.82 39.86
C ALA A 299 22.46 11.27 38.42
N ASN A 300 22.41 10.35 37.48
CA ASN A 300 22.64 10.67 36.07
C ASN A 300 21.44 11.43 35.53
N PRO A 301 21.66 12.61 34.96
CA PRO A 301 20.61 13.35 34.31
C PRO A 301 20.09 12.56 33.10
N PRO A 302 18.85 12.83 32.66
CA PRO A 302 18.21 12.18 31.51
C PRO A 302 19.01 12.21 30.17
N ASP A 303 20.02 13.07 30.12
CA ASP A 303 20.92 13.26 28.98
C ASP A 303 21.95 12.16 28.74
N GLN A 304 22.20 11.29 29.73
CA GLN A 304 23.21 10.23 29.61
C GLN A 304 22.63 8.88 29.09
N GLY A 305 21.46 8.89 28.51
CA GLY A 305 20.95 7.73 27.83
C GLY A 305 21.86 7.30 26.67
N VAL A 306 21.96 5.99 26.45
CA VAL A 306 22.77 5.41 25.36
C VAL A 306 22.19 5.81 24.01
N THR A 307 22.71 6.86 23.43
CA THR A 307 22.50 7.19 22.01
C THR A 307 23.79 7.03 21.22
N ASN A 308 24.70 6.23 21.73
CA ASN A 308 25.99 6.07 21.09
C ASN A 308 25.91 4.98 20.00
N PHE A 309 25.18 5.27 18.94
CA PHE A 309 25.16 4.48 17.71
C PHE A 309 26.36 4.75 16.79
N ASP A 310 27.38 5.49 17.32
CA ASP A 310 28.57 5.85 16.54
C ASP A 310 29.62 4.75 16.43
N LEU A 311 29.36 3.60 17.02
CA LEU A 311 30.32 2.50 16.93
C LEU A 311 29.95 1.57 15.80
N ALA A 312 30.28 2.02 14.60
CA ALA A 312 30.45 1.10 13.47
C ALA A 312 31.45 0.02 13.91
N GLY A 313 30.99 -1.18 14.06
CA GLY A 313 31.89 -2.23 14.53
C GLY A 313 31.39 -3.61 14.20
N ALA A 314 32.29 -4.54 14.09
CA ALA A 314 32.09 -5.92 13.70
C ALA A 314 31.04 -6.71 14.53
N ASN A 315 30.44 -6.10 15.53
CA ASN A 315 29.48 -6.75 16.42
C ASN A 315 28.01 -6.31 16.18
N ASN A 316 27.75 -5.43 15.19
CA ASN A 316 26.38 -5.08 14.77
C ASN A 316 25.92 -5.92 13.56
N ALA A 317 26.75 -6.82 13.09
CA ALA A 317 26.45 -7.67 11.94
C ALA A 317 25.11 -8.37 12.10
N GLY A 318 24.27 -8.26 11.07
CA GLY A 318 22.95 -8.86 11.03
C GLY A 318 21.89 -8.17 11.89
N SER A 319 22.21 -7.07 12.58
CA SER A 319 21.21 -6.28 13.33
C SER A 319 20.67 -5.11 12.51
N PRO A 320 19.51 -4.53 12.88
CA PRO A 320 19.02 -3.31 12.24
C PRO A 320 20.03 -2.16 12.24
N VAL A 321 20.90 -2.06 13.24
CA VAL A 321 21.90 -1.00 13.36
C VAL A 321 22.98 -1.07 12.26
N GLU A 322 23.18 -2.22 11.62
CA GLU A 322 24.09 -2.35 10.47
C GLU A 322 23.66 -1.42 9.32
N PHE A 323 22.35 -1.35 9.04
CA PHE A 323 21.79 -0.44 8.02
C PHE A 323 21.96 1.04 8.44
N TYR A 324 21.71 1.36 9.71
CA TYR A 324 21.91 2.72 10.22
C TYR A 324 23.36 3.17 10.10
N ASP A 325 24.31 2.33 10.47
CA ASP A 325 25.74 2.64 10.39
C ASP A 325 26.19 2.96 8.95
N ALA A 326 25.62 2.28 7.98
CA ALA A 326 25.88 2.53 6.55
C ALA A 326 25.21 3.80 6.02
N LEU A 327 23.98 4.07 6.46
CA LEU A 327 23.13 5.15 5.94
C LEU A 327 23.41 6.52 6.59
N ARG A 328 23.79 6.55 7.86
CA ARG A 328 23.83 7.77 8.70
C ARG A 328 24.73 8.91 8.22
N SER A 329 25.71 8.62 7.37
CA SER A 329 26.58 9.63 6.75
C SER A 329 26.10 10.11 5.39
N TYR A 330 25.06 9.48 4.82
CA TYR A 330 24.55 9.84 3.52
C TYR A 330 23.61 11.06 3.63
N PRO A 331 23.85 12.17 2.89
CA PRO A 331 23.13 13.43 3.09
C PRO A 331 21.61 13.33 2.96
N ALA A 332 21.11 12.56 1.98
CA ALA A 332 19.67 12.40 1.79
C ALA A 332 19.02 11.63 2.96
N PHE A 333 19.72 10.64 3.54
CA PHE A 333 19.26 9.96 4.75
C PHE A 333 19.25 10.89 5.96
N GLN A 334 20.29 11.71 6.12
CA GLN A 334 20.35 12.69 7.23
C GLN A 334 19.20 13.69 7.18
N LEU A 335 18.89 14.21 6.00
CA LEU A 335 17.77 15.15 5.82
C LEU A 335 16.43 14.44 6.07
N ARG A 336 16.22 13.24 5.51
CA ARG A 336 15.01 12.45 5.76
C ARG A 336 14.85 12.09 7.24
N PHE A 337 15.95 11.77 7.93
CA PHE A 337 15.92 11.54 9.37
C PHE A 337 15.52 12.81 10.14
N ALA A 338 16.04 13.97 9.74
CA ALA A 338 15.67 15.26 10.32
C ALA A 338 14.18 15.59 10.11
N ASP A 339 13.64 15.28 8.95
CA ASP A 339 12.23 15.49 8.61
C ASP A 339 11.32 14.65 9.52
N ARG A 340 11.57 13.34 9.63
CA ARG A 340 10.82 12.45 10.52
C ARG A 340 10.93 12.90 11.97
N LEU A 341 12.15 13.27 12.41
CA LEU A 341 12.36 13.80 13.74
C LEU A 341 11.55 15.07 13.99
N HIS A 342 11.56 16.02 13.04
CA HIS A 342 10.80 17.27 13.14
C HIS A 342 9.30 17.00 13.26
N GLN A 343 8.77 16.14 12.39
CA GLN A 343 7.36 15.75 12.40
C GLN A 343 6.93 15.22 13.77
N HIS A 344 7.75 14.39 14.41
CA HIS A 344 7.37 13.71 15.64
C HIS A 344 7.66 14.52 16.92
N PHE A 345 8.70 15.36 16.95
CA PHE A 345 9.12 16.06 18.17
C PHE A 345 8.52 17.45 18.33
N PHE A 346 8.10 18.09 17.23
CA PHE A 346 7.63 19.48 17.23
C PHE A 346 6.14 19.56 16.95
N ASN A 347 5.56 20.73 17.18
CA ASN A 347 4.19 21.09 16.78
C ASN A 347 3.10 20.13 17.26
N GLY A 348 3.26 19.51 18.42
CA GLY A 348 2.30 18.52 18.94
C GLY A 348 2.46 17.11 18.36
N GLY A 349 3.54 16.85 17.64
CA GLY A 349 3.86 15.52 17.10
C GLY A 349 3.90 14.43 18.16
N ILE A 350 3.85 13.18 17.73
CA ILE A 350 3.63 12.00 18.58
C ILE A 350 4.71 11.84 19.66
N MET A 351 5.95 12.26 19.39
CA MET A 351 7.07 12.23 20.35
C MET A 351 7.30 13.56 21.07
N SER A 352 6.40 14.54 20.92
CA SER A 352 6.46 15.78 21.72
C SER A 352 6.35 15.47 23.21
N ILE A 353 6.81 16.39 24.06
CA ILE A 353 6.74 16.23 25.52
C ILE A 353 5.27 16.04 25.96
N GLU A 354 4.37 16.81 25.38
CA GLU A 354 2.95 16.81 25.68
C GLU A 354 2.31 15.48 25.30
N SER A 355 2.54 15.01 24.09
CA SER A 355 1.97 13.75 23.56
C SER A 355 2.52 12.53 24.33
N ASN A 356 3.82 12.50 24.62
CA ASN A 356 4.42 11.44 25.43
C ASN A 356 3.84 11.44 26.87
N ARG A 357 3.64 12.60 27.46
CA ARG A 357 3.01 12.70 28.79
C ARG A 357 1.57 12.25 28.77
N ALA A 358 0.79 12.66 27.78
CA ALA A 358 -0.61 12.28 27.66
C ALA A 358 -0.76 10.75 27.54
N ARG A 359 0.05 10.12 26.67
CA ARG A 359 0.09 8.65 26.51
C ARG A 359 0.49 7.95 27.82
N TRP A 360 1.51 8.44 28.51
CA TRP A 360 1.95 7.92 29.80
C TRP A 360 0.86 8.09 30.87
N ASP A 361 0.15 9.24 30.88
CA ASP A 361 -0.93 9.54 31.81
C ASP A 361 -2.15 8.61 31.59
N THR A 362 -2.47 8.28 30.36
CA THR A 362 -3.51 7.29 30.04
C THR A 362 -3.17 5.94 30.65
N MET A 363 -1.96 5.44 30.41
CA MET A 363 -1.52 4.13 30.89
C MET A 363 -1.46 4.03 32.42
N TRP A 364 -0.85 5.00 33.11
CA TRP A 364 -0.77 4.90 34.57
C TRP A 364 -2.15 5.09 35.23
N THR A 365 -3.05 5.85 34.61
CA THR A 365 -4.42 6.01 35.12
C THR A 365 -5.18 4.68 35.01
N GLU A 366 -5.06 3.98 33.92
CA GLU A 366 -5.61 2.62 33.73
C GLU A 366 -5.04 1.64 34.76
N LEU A 367 -3.72 1.63 34.96
CA LEU A 367 -3.05 0.67 35.83
C LEU A 367 -3.12 1.02 37.33
N ARG A 368 -3.52 2.22 37.70
CA ARG A 368 -3.53 2.66 39.09
C ARG A 368 -4.30 1.74 40.04
N SER A 369 -5.45 1.25 39.60
CA SER A 369 -6.26 0.31 40.41
C SER A 369 -5.69 -1.12 40.34
N PRO A 370 -5.40 -1.70 39.17
CA PRO A 370 -4.78 -3.02 39.04
C PRO A 370 -3.49 -3.23 39.80
N MET A 371 -2.64 -2.19 39.93
CA MET A 371 -1.38 -2.26 40.66
C MET A 371 -1.52 -2.54 42.17
N VAL A 372 -2.72 -2.45 42.74
CA VAL A 372 -2.98 -2.93 44.12
C VAL A 372 -2.81 -4.43 44.20
N GLY A 373 -3.35 -5.18 43.22
CA GLY A 373 -3.19 -6.62 43.15
C GLY A 373 -1.74 -7.04 42.90
N GLU A 374 -1.04 -6.35 42.00
CA GLU A 374 0.39 -6.57 41.76
C GLU A 374 1.24 -6.33 42.98
N SER A 375 0.99 -5.23 43.71
CA SER A 375 1.66 -4.89 44.95
C SER A 375 1.43 -5.97 46.03
N SER A 376 0.21 -6.47 46.16
CA SER A 376 -0.13 -7.51 47.11
C SER A 376 0.51 -8.87 46.79
N ARG A 377 0.72 -9.16 45.48
CA ARG A 377 1.24 -10.48 45.07
C ARG A 377 2.77 -10.52 44.98
N TRP A 378 3.40 -9.42 44.49
CA TRP A 378 4.83 -9.38 44.17
C TRP A 378 5.62 -8.28 44.89
N GLY A 379 4.95 -7.42 45.69
CA GLY A 379 5.62 -6.32 46.34
C GLY A 379 6.59 -6.72 47.45
N ASP A 380 6.42 -7.89 48.06
CA ASP A 380 7.29 -8.43 49.11
C ASP A 380 8.20 -9.56 48.63
N GLU A 381 8.10 -9.97 47.36
CA GLU A 381 8.88 -11.03 46.76
C GLU A 381 10.37 -10.70 46.82
N GLY A 382 11.16 -11.57 47.39
CA GLY A 382 12.59 -11.38 47.54
C GLY A 382 13.03 -10.31 48.58
N THR A 383 12.09 -9.72 49.28
CA THR A 383 12.45 -8.78 50.34
C THR A 383 12.86 -9.44 51.60
N LEU A 384 14.17 -9.47 51.85
CA LEU A 384 14.69 -9.26 53.18
C LEU A 384 14.78 -7.75 53.49
N LEU A 385 14.24 -6.91 52.60
CA LEU A 385 14.11 -5.47 52.78
C LEU A 385 12.96 -5.25 53.78
N SER A 386 13.20 -4.36 54.73
CA SER A 386 12.24 -3.94 55.74
C SER A 386 11.00 -3.22 55.16
N THR A 387 10.94 -2.99 53.85
CA THR A 387 9.89 -2.22 53.19
C THR A 387 9.49 -2.86 51.90
N PRO A 388 8.25 -3.37 51.77
CA PRO A 388 7.74 -3.92 50.53
C PRO A 388 7.55 -2.83 49.45
N PHE A 389 7.64 -3.21 48.20
CA PHE A 389 7.30 -2.33 47.08
C PHE A 389 5.77 -2.15 47.00
N THR A 390 5.33 -0.90 46.94
CA THR A 390 3.90 -0.60 46.92
C THR A 390 3.50 0.31 45.78
N ARG A 391 2.21 0.19 45.37
CA ARG A 391 1.63 1.11 44.41
C ARG A 391 1.80 2.58 44.85
N ASN A 392 1.49 2.89 46.09
CA ASN A 392 1.39 4.28 46.55
C ASN A 392 2.73 5.00 46.70
N GLU A 393 3.78 4.28 47.04
CA GLU A 393 5.12 4.87 47.29
C GLU A 393 6.08 4.52 46.13
N THR A 394 6.31 3.23 45.90
CA THR A 394 7.32 2.79 44.96
C THR A 394 6.89 3.07 43.51
N TRP A 395 5.74 2.58 43.13
CA TRP A 395 5.27 2.67 41.74
C TRP A 395 4.93 4.10 41.32
N LEU A 396 4.14 4.83 42.14
CA LEU A 396 3.78 6.22 41.80
C LEU A 396 4.99 7.16 41.77
N ASN A 397 6.00 6.95 42.63
CA ASN A 397 7.22 7.73 42.56
C ASN A 397 7.95 7.57 41.23
N GLU A 398 8.06 6.32 40.77
CA GLU A 398 8.70 6.04 39.49
C GLU A 398 7.86 6.54 38.28
N VAL A 399 6.54 6.32 38.29
CA VAL A 399 5.61 6.86 37.30
C VAL A 399 5.78 8.37 37.15
N PHE A 400 5.81 9.10 38.27
CA PHE A 400 5.95 10.56 38.23
C PHE A 400 7.37 10.99 37.88
N TRP A 401 8.39 10.19 38.19
CA TRP A 401 9.75 10.49 37.76
C TRP A 401 9.88 10.38 36.24
N VAL A 402 9.37 9.33 35.65
CA VAL A 402 9.33 9.18 34.18
C VAL A 402 8.60 10.36 33.56
N ARG A 403 7.40 10.66 34.06
CA ARG A 403 6.53 11.71 33.53
C ARG A 403 7.14 13.11 33.61
N ASN A 404 7.73 13.44 34.74
CA ASN A 404 8.12 14.84 35.08
C ASN A 404 9.60 15.12 34.87
N THR A 405 10.43 14.09 34.86
CA THR A 405 11.91 14.24 34.78
C THR A 405 12.44 13.61 33.50
N PHE A 406 12.15 12.31 33.29
CA PHE A 406 12.70 11.62 32.11
C PHE A 406 12.15 12.17 30.80
N ILE A 407 10.83 12.18 30.58
CA ILE A 407 10.23 12.60 29.32
C ILE A 407 10.72 14.01 28.90
N PRO A 408 10.60 15.08 29.70
CA PRO A 408 11.01 16.40 29.23
C PRO A 408 12.55 16.53 29.09
N GLY A 409 13.32 15.96 30.00
CA GLY A 409 14.79 16.03 29.94
C GLY A 409 15.35 15.22 28.78
N ARG A 410 14.76 14.06 28.49
CA ARG A 410 15.23 13.19 27.44
C ARG A 410 14.97 13.74 26.04
N THR A 411 13.81 14.32 25.79
CA THR A 411 13.48 14.93 24.49
C THR A 411 14.48 16.03 24.13
N ALA A 412 14.81 16.91 25.07
CA ALA A 412 15.81 17.96 24.88
C ALA A 412 17.22 17.40 24.64
N ALA A 413 17.63 16.42 25.45
CA ALA A 413 18.97 15.83 25.37
C ALA A 413 19.19 15.05 24.05
N VAL A 414 18.20 14.26 23.61
CA VAL A 414 18.34 13.45 22.40
C VAL A 414 18.36 14.33 21.14
N LEU A 415 17.63 15.42 21.12
CA LEU A 415 17.65 16.38 20.01
C LEU A 415 19.05 16.98 19.83
N GLU A 416 19.69 17.38 20.93
CA GLU A 416 21.07 17.89 20.88
C GLU A 416 22.06 16.81 20.44
N GLN A 417 21.86 15.55 20.83
CA GLN A 417 22.66 14.44 20.39
C GLN A 417 22.50 14.19 18.88
N PHE A 418 21.29 14.29 18.32
CA PHE A 418 21.06 14.20 16.88
C PHE A 418 21.70 15.36 16.12
N ARG A 419 21.62 16.60 16.64
CA ARG A 419 22.32 17.75 16.06
C ARG A 419 23.83 17.54 16.01
N SER A 420 24.43 17.10 17.09
CA SER A 420 25.88 16.86 17.18
C SER A 420 26.38 15.78 16.20
N ARG A 421 25.48 14.94 15.66
CA ARG A 421 25.76 13.87 14.69
C ARG A 421 25.37 14.19 13.25
N GLY A 422 24.85 15.39 13.00
CA GLY A 422 24.37 15.79 11.68
C GLY A 422 23.05 15.15 11.26
N LEU A 423 22.32 14.53 12.21
CA LEU A 423 20.99 13.94 11.97
C LEU A 423 19.85 14.93 12.18
N TYR A 424 20.15 16.15 12.60
CA TYR A 424 19.23 17.28 12.64
C TYR A 424 20.01 18.58 12.34
N PRO A 425 19.61 19.37 11.34
CA PRO A 425 20.38 20.54 10.91
C PRO A 425 20.41 21.66 11.95
N ALA A 426 21.39 22.55 11.83
CA ALA A 426 21.46 23.74 12.65
C ALA A 426 20.49 24.84 12.18
N THR A 427 20.06 24.78 10.91
CA THR A 427 19.02 25.64 10.35
C THR A 427 17.66 25.20 10.87
N GLU A 428 16.98 26.09 11.59
CA GLU A 428 15.66 25.81 12.16
C GLU A 428 14.61 25.70 11.04
N ALA A 429 13.69 24.73 11.18
CA ALA A 429 12.59 24.55 10.26
C ALA A 429 11.59 25.73 10.33
N PRO A 430 10.89 26.09 9.24
CA PRO A 430 9.91 27.15 9.25
C PRO A 430 8.79 26.92 10.27
N VAL A 431 8.43 27.96 10.99
CA VAL A 431 7.30 27.98 11.92
C VAL A 431 6.14 28.73 11.26
N PHE A 432 4.97 28.07 11.20
CA PHE A 432 3.75 28.64 10.66
C PHE A 432 2.94 29.34 11.74
N ASN A 433 2.17 30.38 11.36
CA ASN A 433 1.26 31.03 12.31
C ASN A 433 0.13 30.13 12.82
N GLN A 434 -0.21 29.05 12.06
CA GLN A 434 -1.01 27.93 12.51
C GLN A 434 -0.41 26.63 11.92
N HIS A 435 -0.39 25.56 12.70
CA HIS A 435 0.18 24.29 12.24
C HIS A 435 -0.94 23.34 11.79
N GLY A 436 -1.43 23.59 10.54
CA GLY A 436 -2.47 22.76 9.92
C GLY A 436 -3.85 22.85 10.55
N GLY A 437 -4.72 21.92 10.16
CA GLY A 437 -6.09 21.79 10.65
C GLY A 437 -7.06 22.74 9.95
N PRO A 438 -8.29 22.86 10.49
CA PRO A 438 -9.36 23.65 9.90
C PRO A 438 -9.06 25.16 9.90
N VAL A 439 -9.31 25.81 8.76
CA VAL A 439 -9.19 27.26 8.57
C VAL A 439 -10.32 27.78 7.66
N ASP A 440 -10.64 29.07 7.78
CA ASP A 440 -11.59 29.71 6.88
C ASP A 440 -10.98 29.91 5.48
N VAL A 441 -11.82 30.00 4.46
CA VAL A 441 -11.41 30.36 3.09
C VAL A 441 -10.70 31.71 3.11
N GLY A 442 -9.54 31.81 2.47
CA GLY A 442 -8.72 33.01 2.45
C GLY A 442 -7.85 33.20 3.71
N PHE A 443 -7.63 32.14 4.50
CA PHE A 443 -6.74 32.19 5.66
C PHE A 443 -5.33 32.62 5.23
N ASP A 444 -4.80 33.70 5.81
CA ASP A 444 -3.47 34.21 5.55
C ASP A 444 -2.41 33.38 6.27
N LEU A 445 -1.77 32.45 5.51
CA LEU A 445 -0.66 31.64 6.03
C LEU A 445 0.61 32.47 6.04
N SER A 446 1.24 32.58 7.23
CA SER A 446 2.56 33.20 7.38
C SER A 446 3.58 32.25 7.97
N MET A 447 4.84 32.42 7.57
CA MET A 447 5.97 31.58 7.95
C MET A 447 7.12 32.43 8.48
N THR A 448 7.86 31.88 9.47
CA THR A 448 9.08 32.51 10.01
C THR A 448 10.17 31.45 10.18
N ALA A 449 11.42 31.85 9.99
CA ALA A 449 12.62 31.05 10.25
C ALA A 449 13.76 31.95 10.75
N ASP A 450 14.83 31.35 11.27
CA ASP A 450 16.04 32.04 11.71
C ASP A 450 16.92 32.56 10.56
N VAL A 451 16.58 32.16 9.32
CA VAL A 451 17.23 32.58 8.06
C VAL A 451 16.25 33.25 7.13
N SER A 452 16.76 33.96 6.12
CA SER A 452 15.93 34.81 5.24
C SER A 452 15.28 34.09 4.07
N GLU A 453 15.73 32.88 3.73
CA GLU A 453 15.20 32.13 2.59
C GLU A 453 14.35 30.99 3.09
N ILE A 454 13.03 31.05 2.82
CA ILE A 454 12.07 29.98 3.05
C ILE A 454 11.49 29.62 1.68
N TYR A 455 11.53 28.35 1.35
CA TYR A 455 10.90 27.77 0.17
C TYR A 455 9.72 26.92 0.61
N TYR A 456 8.61 26.99 -0.12
CA TYR A 456 7.41 26.22 0.19
C TYR A 456 6.70 25.72 -1.07
N THR A 457 5.85 24.72 -0.89
CA THR A 457 4.90 24.20 -1.87
C THR A 457 3.52 24.11 -1.24
N ILE A 458 2.48 24.04 -2.05
CA ILE A 458 1.08 23.84 -1.60
C ILE A 458 0.44 22.60 -2.23
N ASP A 459 1.21 21.85 -3.00
CA ASP A 459 0.82 20.64 -3.73
C ASP A 459 1.35 19.35 -3.08
N GLY A 460 1.89 19.45 -1.86
CA GLY A 460 2.45 18.32 -1.14
C GLY A 460 3.83 17.86 -1.63
N SER A 461 4.41 18.45 -2.68
CA SER A 461 5.78 18.17 -3.09
C SER A 461 6.81 18.77 -2.12
N ASP A 462 8.01 18.17 -2.02
CA ASP A 462 9.08 18.74 -1.18
C ASP A 462 9.68 19.97 -1.87
N PRO A 463 9.84 21.12 -1.16
CA PRO A 463 10.56 22.26 -1.69
C PRO A 463 12.05 22.01 -2.03
N TYR A 464 12.63 20.95 -1.50
CA TYR A 464 13.99 20.51 -1.79
C TYR A 464 14.00 19.46 -2.90
N LEU A 465 14.89 19.58 -3.86
CA LEU A 465 15.11 18.58 -4.89
C LEU A 465 16.25 17.64 -4.48
N PRO A 466 15.98 16.42 -4.03
CA PRO A 466 17.03 15.44 -3.73
C PRO A 466 17.72 14.99 -5.03
N PRO A 467 18.98 14.53 -4.97
CA PRO A 467 19.58 13.82 -6.09
C PRO A 467 18.81 12.50 -6.31
N THR A 468 18.44 12.23 -7.56
CA THR A 468 17.66 11.06 -7.95
C THR A 468 18.30 10.36 -9.14
N LEU A 469 17.87 9.13 -9.44
CA LEU A 469 18.21 8.42 -10.65
C LEU A 469 17.09 8.55 -11.68
N GLU A 470 17.44 8.97 -12.87
CA GLU A 470 16.57 8.86 -14.03
C GLU A 470 16.94 7.61 -14.82
N SER A 471 15.98 6.71 -15.04
CA SER A 471 16.18 5.48 -15.80
C SER A 471 15.61 5.63 -17.21
N LEU A 472 16.46 5.41 -18.21
CA LEU A 472 16.09 5.38 -19.61
C LEU A 472 16.16 3.94 -20.13
N ILE A 473 15.03 3.41 -20.58
CA ILE A 473 14.99 2.10 -21.23
C ILE A 473 15.42 2.26 -22.69
N LEU A 474 16.55 1.66 -23.05
CA LEU A 474 17.12 1.70 -24.41
C LEU A 474 16.65 0.52 -25.28
N VAL A 475 16.45 -0.65 -24.67
CA VAL A 475 15.91 -1.86 -25.29
C VAL A 475 14.90 -2.45 -24.32
N ASP A 476 13.69 -2.73 -24.75
CA ASP A 476 12.65 -3.38 -23.97
C ASP A 476 12.20 -4.74 -24.53
N GLU A 477 11.19 -5.34 -23.90
CA GLU A 477 10.67 -6.67 -24.25
C GLU A 477 9.92 -6.71 -25.60
N VAL A 478 9.67 -5.55 -26.24
CA VAL A 478 8.97 -5.43 -27.53
C VAL A 478 9.75 -4.65 -28.59
N THR A 479 11.03 -4.41 -28.34
CA THR A 479 11.90 -3.73 -29.30
C THR A 479 12.06 -4.56 -30.59
N SER A 480 12.14 -3.89 -31.74
CA SER A 480 12.36 -4.56 -33.05
C SER A 480 13.65 -5.37 -33.07
N ALA A 481 13.57 -6.60 -33.52
CA ALA A 481 14.69 -7.51 -33.53
C ALA A 481 14.79 -8.29 -34.86
N GLN A 482 15.99 -8.77 -35.15
CA GLN A 482 16.26 -9.62 -36.29
C GLN A 482 16.98 -10.89 -35.83
N ALA A 483 16.63 -12.06 -36.34
CA ALA A 483 17.28 -13.32 -36.03
C ALA A 483 17.80 -14.02 -37.28
N LEU A 484 18.95 -14.67 -37.18
CA LEU A 484 19.54 -15.55 -38.21
C LEU A 484 19.98 -16.85 -37.55
N ILE A 485 19.52 -17.98 -38.05
CA ILE A 485 20.06 -19.30 -37.74
C ILE A 485 21.26 -19.51 -38.71
N PRO A 486 22.49 -19.38 -38.22
CA PRO A 486 23.65 -19.38 -39.14
C PRO A 486 23.90 -20.75 -39.72
N SER A 487 24.25 -20.78 -41.03
CA SER A 487 24.56 -21.97 -41.77
C SER A 487 25.51 -21.65 -42.95
N GLU A 488 26.05 -22.66 -43.60
CA GLU A 488 26.82 -22.49 -44.85
C GLU A 488 25.94 -21.99 -45.99
N ALA A 489 24.69 -22.46 -46.06
CA ALA A 489 23.72 -22.12 -47.12
C ALA A 489 23.34 -20.65 -47.15
N ASN A 490 23.22 -20.00 -45.97
CA ASN A 490 22.88 -18.57 -45.85
C ASN A 490 24.11 -17.68 -45.59
N GLY A 491 25.35 -18.22 -45.66
CA GLY A 491 26.58 -17.50 -45.42
C GLY A 491 26.83 -17.11 -43.96
N GLY A 492 25.92 -17.52 -43.02
CA GLY A 492 26.01 -17.19 -41.62
C GLY A 492 27.28 -17.70 -40.94
N ASN A 493 27.82 -18.84 -41.39
CA ASN A 493 29.06 -19.43 -40.92
C ASN A 493 30.30 -18.54 -41.19
N ALA A 494 30.24 -17.65 -42.17
CA ALA A 494 31.34 -16.78 -42.63
C ALA A 494 31.28 -15.36 -42.11
N LEU A 495 30.22 -14.96 -41.37
CA LEU A 495 30.03 -13.57 -40.87
C LEU A 495 31.05 -13.13 -39.82
N GLY A 496 31.73 -14.09 -39.17
CA GLY A 496 32.62 -13.77 -38.05
C GLY A 496 31.90 -12.97 -36.99
N THR A 497 32.40 -11.77 -36.62
CA THR A 497 31.75 -10.82 -35.73
C THR A 497 31.16 -9.61 -36.46
N ALA A 498 31.24 -9.56 -37.82
CA ALA A 498 30.80 -8.40 -38.58
C ALA A 498 29.29 -8.12 -38.42
N TRP A 499 28.46 -9.11 -38.10
CA TRP A 499 27.03 -8.99 -37.87
C TRP A 499 26.68 -8.26 -36.56
N THR A 500 27.64 -8.05 -35.66
CA THR A 500 27.42 -7.36 -34.36
C THR A 500 27.54 -5.84 -34.48
N ASN A 501 27.96 -5.30 -35.64
CA ASN A 501 28.15 -3.87 -35.84
C ASN A 501 26.81 -3.16 -36.21
N VAL A 502 26.78 -1.84 -36.02
CA VAL A 502 25.71 -0.98 -36.52
C VAL A 502 25.61 -1.05 -38.06
N GLY A 503 24.42 -0.94 -38.60
CA GLY A 503 24.15 -1.04 -40.04
C GLY A 503 23.69 -2.42 -40.50
N ALA A 504 23.37 -2.55 -41.79
CA ALA A 504 22.87 -3.82 -42.33
C ALA A 504 24.01 -4.86 -42.41
N PRO A 505 23.76 -6.10 -41.96
CA PRO A 505 24.71 -7.18 -42.10
C PRO A 505 24.88 -7.60 -43.58
N ALA A 506 26.01 -8.20 -43.90
CA ALA A 506 26.14 -8.91 -45.15
C ALA A 506 25.07 -9.98 -45.27
N ASN A 507 24.36 -10.32 -46.18
CA ASN A 507 23.22 -11.27 -46.23
C ASN A 507 21.97 -10.80 -45.44
N ALA A 508 21.70 -9.48 -45.45
CA ALA A 508 20.55 -8.89 -44.73
C ALA A 508 19.18 -9.51 -45.14
N ASP A 509 19.08 -10.03 -46.35
CA ASP A 509 17.92 -10.72 -46.92
C ASP A 509 17.65 -12.10 -46.28
N GLN A 510 18.59 -12.64 -45.49
CA GLN A 510 18.47 -13.94 -44.82
C GLN A 510 18.02 -13.84 -43.36
N TRP A 511 17.86 -12.61 -42.86
CA TRP A 511 17.46 -12.39 -41.48
C TRP A 511 15.94 -12.29 -41.37
N THR A 512 15.35 -12.99 -40.37
CA THR A 512 13.93 -12.89 -40.03
C THR A 512 13.73 -11.73 -39.07
N THR A 513 12.74 -10.89 -39.32
CA THR A 513 12.46 -9.73 -38.48
C THR A 513 11.23 -9.99 -37.59
N GLY A 514 11.28 -9.54 -36.35
CA GLY A 514 10.22 -9.59 -35.34
C GLY A 514 10.49 -8.61 -34.20
N GLN A 515 10.17 -9.02 -32.98
CA GLN A 515 10.45 -8.28 -31.77
C GLN A 515 11.32 -9.09 -30.82
N THR A 516 11.86 -8.47 -29.79
CA THR A 516 12.54 -9.12 -28.66
C THR A 516 11.67 -10.22 -28.05
N GLY A 517 12.31 -11.23 -27.44
CA GLY A 517 11.63 -12.50 -27.16
C GLY A 517 11.85 -13.48 -28.28
N ILE A 518 13.13 -13.77 -28.62
CA ILE A 518 13.55 -14.71 -29.63
C ILE A 518 13.66 -16.08 -29.00
N GLY A 519 12.98 -17.07 -29.55
CA GLY A 519 13.05 -18.40 -28.98
C GLY A 519 12.14 -19.42 -29.67
N TYR A 520 12.06 -20.59 -29.09
CA TYR A 520 11.09 -21.64 -29.43
C TYR A 520 10.89 -22.57 -28.23
N GLU A 521 9.76 -23.29 -28.23
CA GLU A 521 9.46 -24.32 -27.26
C GLU A 521 8.65 -25.43 -27.91
N THR A 522 9.17 -26.67 -27.84
CA THR A 522 8.55 -27.87 -28.45
C THR A 522 8.00 -28.85 -27.41
N SER A 523 8.33 -28.68 -26.13
CA SER A 523 7.93 -29.59 -25.05
C SER A 523 7.66 -28.83 -23.74
N GLY A 524 6.64 -28.05 -23.69
CA GLY A 524 6.30 -27.24 -22.52
C GLY A 524 5.49 -26.02 -22.91
N THR A 525 5.30 -25.10 -22.00
CA THR A 525 4.56 -23.83 -22.22
C THR A 525 5.20 -22.64 -21.53
N ASN A 526 6.34 -22.82 -20.87
CA ASN A 526 6.95 -21.80 -20.02
C ASN A 526 7.41 -20.57 -20.80
N TYR A 527 7.95 -20.77 -22.02
CA TYR A 527 8.52 -19.69 -22.83
C TYR A 527 7.53 -19.15 -23.85
N GLN A 528 6.46 -19.86 -24.19
CA GLN A 528 5.51 -19.46 -25.22
C GLN A 528 4.97 -18.02 -25.04
N PRO A 529 4.60 -17.57 -23.85
CA PRO A 529 4.14 -16.19 -23.66
C PRO A 529 5.23 -15.11 -23.86
N LEU A 530 6.51 -15.51 -23.84
CA LEU A 530 7.68 -14.63 -23.95
C LEU A 530 8.29 -14.62 -25.37
N ILE A 531 7.81 -15.48 -26.28
CA ILE A 531 8.35 -15.63 -27.63
C ILE A 531 7.56 -14.76 -28.60
N ASN A 532 8.21 -13.73 -29.15
CA ASN A 532 7.70 -12.84 -30.18
C ASN A 532 8.32 -13.09 -31.55
N LEU A 533 9.50 -13.75 -31.60
CA LEU A 533 10.18 -14.14 -32.83
C LEU A 533 10.59 -15.61 -32.76
N ASP A 534 9.82 -16.45 -33.46
CA ASP A 534 10.01 -17.90 -33.48
C ASP A 534 11.25 -18.30 -34.30
N VAL A 535 12.12 -19.09 -33.69
CA VAL A 535 13.31 -19.68 -34.30
C VAL A 535 13.31 -21.21 -34.21
N THR A 536 12.16 -21.87 -34.15
CA THR A 536 12.01 -23.35 -34.11
C THR A 536 12.81 -24.05 -35.19
N ALA A 537 13.02 -23.41 -36.35
CA ALA A 537 13.82 -23.95 -37.45
C ALA A 537 15.28 -24.23 -37.09
N MET A 538 15.81 -23.76 -35.94
CA MET A 538 17.16 -24.11 -35.46
C MET A 538 17.22 -25.49 -34.81
N SER A 539 16.11 -26.04 -34.36
CA SER A 539 16.03 -27.35 -33.70
C SER A 539 16.54 -28.46 -34.65
N ALA A 540 17.38 -29.32 -34.15
CA ALA A 540 18.14 -30.36 -34.87
C ALA A 540 19.06 -29.82 -36.00
N VAL A 541 19.27 -28.50 -36.12
CA VAL A 541 20.10 -27.86 -37.15
C VAL A 541 21.34 -27.19 -36.54
N ASN A 542 21.14 -26.24 -35.64
CA ASN A 542 22.22 -25.44 -35.04
C ASN A 542 21.91 -25.10 -33.58
N PRO A 543 22.82 -25.28 -32.62
CA PRO A 543 22.61 -24.86 -31.22
C PRO A 543 22.68 -23.35 -31.03
N SER A 544 23.11 -22.56 -32.02
CA SER A 544 23.25 -21.10 -31.92
C SER A 544 22.31 -20.35 -32.88
N VAL A 545 21.80 -19.23 -32.45
CA VAL A 545 21.11 -18.23 -33.27
C VAL A 545 21.73 -16.84 -33.04
N PHE A 546 21.89 -16.08 -34.11
CA PHE A 546 22.32 -14.68 -34.05
C PHE A 546 21.11 -13.76 -33.98
N VAL A 547 21.14 -12.83 -33.04
CA VAL A 547 20.06 -11.86 -32.78
C VAL A 547 20.64 -10.45 -32.92
N ARG A 548 19.94 -9.56 -33.60
CA ARG A 548 20.29 -8.14 -33.75
C ARG A 548 19.10 -7.28 -33.33
N ILE A 549 19.35 -6.33 -32.47
CA ILE A 549 18.35 -5.42 -31.91
C ILE A 549 18.85 -4.00 -32.11
N PRO A 550 18.46 -3.34 -33.21
CA PRO A 550 18.80 -1.93 -33.41
C PRO A 550 17.96 -1.07 -32.47
N PHE A 551 18.60 -0.09 -31.85
CA PHE A 551 17.93 0.93 -31.03
C PHE A 551 18.55 2.30 -31.26
N ALA A 552 17.84 3.36 -30.92
CA ALA A 552 18.31 4.73 -31.11
C ALA A 552 18.23 5.50 -29.77
N ILE A 553 19.26 6.32 -29.54
CA ILE A 553 19.28 7.30 -28.46
C ILE A 553 19.05 8.68 -29.09
N SER A 554 18.10 9.45 -28.54
CA SER A 554 17.85 10.82 -29.01
C SER A 554 19.08 11.71 -28.85
N GLU A 555 19.33 12.60 -29.80
CA GLU A 555 20.39 13.63 -29.71
C GLU A 555 20.16 14.61 -28.54
N GLU A 556 18.98 14.60 -27.91
CA GLU A 556 18.68 15.38 -26.72
C GLU A 556 19.18 14.73 -25.42
N VAL A 557 19.61 13.45 -25.48
CA VAL A 557 20.10 12.68 -24.34
C VAL A 557 21.62 12.76 -24.32
N ASP A 558 22.18 13.35 -23.29
CA ASP A 558 23.63 13.36 -23.06
C ASP A 558 24.09 12.00 -22.49
N ILE A 559 24.67 11.17 -23.34
CA ILE A 559 25.17 9.83 -22.98
C ILE A 559 26.26 9.91 -21.91
N SER A 560 27.01 10.99 -21.83
CA SER A 560 28.10 11.15 -20.86
C SER A 560 27.60 11.27 -19.41
N GLU A 561 26.31 11.56 -19.21
CA GLU A 561 25.66 11.60 -17.88
C GLU A 561 25.26 10.20 -17.36
N PHE A 562 25.35 9.15 -18.18
CA PHE A 562 24.99 7.81 -17.72
C PHE A 562 25.98 7.30 -16.66
N SER A 563 25.46 7.12 -15.46
CA SER A 563 26.19 6.59 -14.32
C SER A 563 26.18 5.05 -14.25
N ASN A 564 25.17 4.42 -14.90
CA ASN A 564 25.02 2.97 -14.91
C ASN A 564 24.38 2.51 -16.24
N LEU A 565 24.78 1.34 -16.72
CA LEU A 565 24.22 0.68 -17.89
C LEU A 565 24.07 -0.82 -17.58
N VAL A 566 22.84 -1.32 -17.57
CA VAL A 566 22.53 -2.70 -17.21
C VAL A 566 21.90 -3.42 -18.39
N LEU A 567 22.42 -4.60 -18.71
CA LEU A 567 21.79 -5.58 -19.60
C LEU A 567 21.09 -6.63 -18.75
N SER A 568 19.75 -6.64 -18.73
CA SER A 568 18.95 -7.68 -18.10
C SER A 568 18.58 -8.75 -19.13
N MET A 569 18.75 -10.02 -18.79
CA MET A 569 18.54 -11.14 -19.71
C MET A 569 17.65 -12.21 -19.10
N LYS A 570 16.57 -12.59 -19.82
CA LYS A 570 15.94 -13.91 -19.67
C LYS A 570 16.52 -14.78 -20.78
N TYR A 571 17.16 -15.87 -20.43
CA TYR A 571 17.87 -16.68 -21.43
C TYR A 571 17.92 -18.16 -21.06
N ASP A 572 18.00 -18.99 -22.10
CA ASP A 572 18.16 -20.43 -22.05
C ASP A 572 19.21 -20.83 -23.09
N ASP A 573 20.15 -21.65 -22.88
CA ASP A 573 21.06 -22.10 -21.88
C ASP A 573 22.20 -21.10 -21.64
N ALA A 574 22.65 -20.37 -22.71
CA ALA A 574 23.73 -19.39 -22.66
C ALA A 574 23.54 -18.25 -23.67
N PHE A 575 24.25 -17.17 -23.46
CA PHE A 575 24.34 -16.06 -24.41
C PHE A 575 25.71 -15.38 -24.40
N ILE A 576 25.99 -14.66 -25.49
CA ILE A 576 27.08 -13.69 -25.59
C ILE A 576 26.50 -12.41 -26.21
N ALA A 577 26.63 -11.28 -25.51
CA ALA A 577 26.12 -9.99 -25.94
C ALA A 577 27.23 -9.05 -26.40
N TYR A 578 26.94 -8.29 -27.43
CA TYR A 578 27.82 -7.29 -28.04
C TYR A 578 27.06 -5.97 -28.16
N LEU A 579 27.71 -4.89 -27.82
CA LEU A 579 27.22 -3.51 -28.02
C LEU A 579 28.09 -2.84 -29.07
N ASN A 580 27.49 -2.45 -30.20
CA ASN A 580 28.17 -1.77 -31.30
C ASN A 580 29.46 -2.49 -31.79
N GLY A 581 29.40 -3.83 -31.84
CA GLY A 581 30.51 -4.68 -32.29
C GLY A 581 31.45 -5.17 -31.18
N THR A 582 31.37 -4.62 -29.97
CA THR A 582 32.25 -4.99 -28.83
C THR A 582 31.50 -5.92 -27.89
N ARG A 583 32.15 -7.03 -27.47
CA ARG A 583 31.55 -7.95 -26.48
C ARG A 583 31.49 -7.26 -25.12
N VAL A 584 30.28 -7.21 -24.54
CA VAL A 584 30.01 -6.52 -23.26
C VAL A 584 29.60 -7.47 -22.14
N ALA A 585 28.89 -8.56 -22.44
CA ALA A 585 28.46 -9.53 -21.43
C ALA A 585 28.40 -10.95 -21.99
N SER A 586 28.38 -11.93 -21.11
CA SER A 586 28.07 -13.33 -21.43
C SER A 586 27.65 -14.09 -20.16
N SER A 587 26.77 -15.09 -20.34
CA SER A 587 26.45 -16.02 -19.27
C SER A 587 27.66 -16.88 -18.85
N SER A 588 27.63 -17.42 -17.65
CA SER A 588 28.65 -18.33 -17.12
C SER A 588 28.78 -19.63 -17.95
N ASN A 589 27.68 -20.04 -18.59
CA ASN A 589 27.60 -21.24 -19.44
C ASN A 589 28.03 -20.98 -20.88
N ALA A 590 28.43 -19.76 -21.23
CA ALA A 590 28.87 -19.42 -22.56
C ALA A 590 30.23 -20.09 -22.88
N PRO A 591 30.46 -20.61 -24.13
CA PRO A 591 31.71 -21.21 -24.51
C PRO A 591 32.85 -20.19 -24.55
N THR A 592 34.08 -20.59 -24.12
CA THR A 592 35.25 -19.71 -24.15
C THR A 592 35.74 -19.44 -25.58
N LYS A 593 35.59 -20.42 -26.48
CA LYS A 593 35.86 -20.28 -27.93
C LYS A 593 34.55 -20.24 -28.67
N VAL A 594 34.23 -19.08 -29.24
CA VAL A 594 32.96 -18.81 -29.89
C VAL A 594 33.05 -19.09 -31.38
N ALA A 595 32.14 -19.91 -31.89
CA ALA A 595 31.93 -20.19 -33.29
C ALA A 595 30.44 -19.98 -33.64
N TRP A 596 30.12 -19.89 -34.91
CA TRP A 596 28.74 -19.70 -35.38
C TRP A 596 27.75 -20.82 -34.98
N ASN A 597 28.29 -21.99 -34.61
CA ASN A 597 27.56 -23.18 -34.20
C ASN A 597 27.96 -23.67 -32.80
N SER A 598 28.41 -22.78 -31.95
CA SER A 598 28.76 -23.12 -30.57
C SER A 598 27.56 -23.65 -29.78
N ALA A 599 27.84 -24.58 -28.88
CA ALA A 599 26.89 -25.04 -27.87
C ALA A 599 27.29 -24.52 -26.48
N ALA A 600 26.34 -24.37 -25.59
CA ALA A 600 26.56 -23.98 -24.19
C ALA A 600 27.35 -25.08 -23.45
N THR A 601 28.10 -24.69 -22.41
CA THR A 601 28.92 -25.63 -21.62
C THR A 601 28.14 -26.36 -20.54
N ALA A 602 26.95 -25.87 -20.21
CA ALA A 602 25.98 -26.44 -19.26
C ALA A 602 24.58 -25.91 -19.58
N ILE A 603 23.58 -26.60 -19.06
CA ILE A 603 22.16 -26.16 -19.13
C ILE A 603 21.90 -25.03 -18.14
N HIS A 604 20.95 -24.16 -18.46
CA HIS A 604 20.35 -23.19 -17.56
C HIS A 604 18.93 -23.67 -17.24
N ALA A 605 18.53 -23.72 -15.97
CA ALA A 605 17.25 -24.30 -15.60
C ALA A 605 16.08 -23.43 -16.10
N ASP A 606 15.06 -24.02 -16.73
CA ASP A 606 13.88 -23.33 -17.30
C ASP A 606 13.19 -22.39 -16.32
N THR A 607 13.13 -22.78 -15.04
CA THR A 607 12.55 -21.95 -13.96
C THR A 607 13.37 -20.68 -13.68
N GLN A 608 14.66 -20.67 -14.01
CA GLN A 608 15.54 -19.51 -13.92
C GLN A 608 15.58 -18.72 -15.22
N ALA A 609 15.44 -19.40 -16.36
CA ALA A 609 15.47 -18.80 -17.68
C ALA A 609 14.38 -17.72 -17.91
N VAL A 610 13.26 -17.82 -17.19
CA VAL A 610 12.13 -16.86 -17.27
C VAL A 610 12.27 -15.67 -16.29
N ILE A 611 13.33 -15.62 -15.50
CA ILE A 611 13.64 -14.54 -14.56
C ILE A 611 14.76 -13.67 -15.17
N PHE A 612 14.62 -12.35 -15.11
CA PHE A 612 15.71 -11.47 -15.53
C PHE A 612 16.93 -11.63 -14.61
N GLN A 613 18.08 -11.81 -15.24
CA GLN A 613 19.39 -11.74 -14.61
C GLN A 613 20.11 -10.50 -15.13
N ASP A 614 20.59 -9.66 -14.23
CA ASP A 614 21.26 -8.40 -14.55
C ASP A 614 22.77 -8.59 -14.76
N PHE A 615 23.28 -7.92 -15.77
CA PHE A 615 24.71 -7.85 -16.12
C PHE A 615 25.10 -6.38 -16.20
N ASP A 616 25.92 -5.94 -15.26
CA ASP A 616 26.49 -4.60 -15.28
C ASP A 616 27.46 -4.45 -16.46
N ILE A 617 27.09 -3.57 -17.38
CA ILE A 617 27.87 -3.23 -18.56
C ILE A 617 28.26 -1.73 -18.57
N SER A 618 28.24 -1.07 -17.43
CA SER A 618 28.54 0.36 -17.27
C SER A 618 29.94 0.73 -17.77
N ALA A 619 30.91 -0.18 -17.63
CA ALA A 619 32.26 0.01 -18.18
C ALA A 619 32.32 0.15 -19.72
N PHE A 620 31.20 -0.08 -20.40
CA PHE A 620 31.07 -0.01 -21.86
C PHE A 620 30.12 1.12 -22.31
N SER A 621 29.72 2.03 -21.44
CA SER A 621 28.84 3.17 -21.76
C SER A 621 29.41 4.05 -22.89
N ASP A 622 30.72 4.20 -22.93
CA ASP A 622 31.44 4.91 -24.01
C ASP A 622 31.27 4.30 -25.42
N LEU A 623 30.72 3.10 -25.52
CA LEU A 623 30.39 2.47 -26.81
C LEU A 623 29.05 2.95 -27.39
N LEU A 624 28.21 3.57 -26.57
CA LEU A 624 26.93 4.11 -27.03
C LEU A 624 27.16 5.31 -27.95
N ASN A 625 26.30 5.45 -28.94
CA ASN A 625 26.30 6.59 -29.86
C ASN A 625 24.98 7.35 -29.71
N GLU A 626 25.04 8.67 -29.83
CA GLU A 626 23.86 9.45 -30.19
C GLU A 626 23.31 8.93 -31.52
N GLY A 627 22.01 8.73 -31.64
CA GLY A 627 21.41 8.06 -32.79
C GLY A 627 21.51 6.54 -32.73
N ASN A 628 21.94 5.91 -33.81
CA ASN A 628 21.81 4.48 -34.00
C ASN A 628 22.83 3.64 -33.22
N ASN A 629 22.33 2.64 -32.52
CA ASN A 629 23.09 1.64 -31.78
C ASN A 629 22.64 0.21 -32.15
N MET A 630 23.42 -0.79 -31.77
CA MET A 630 23.17 -2.19 -32.01
C MET A 630 23.49 -3.03 -30.79
N LEU A 631 22.48 -3.65 -30.21
CA LEU A 631 22.66 -4.79 -29.32
C LEU A 631 22.61 -6.07 -30.18
N ALA A 632 23.70 -6.81 -30.19
CA ALA A 632 23.73 -8.08 -30.89
C ALA A 632 24.02 -9.23 -29.92
N ILE A 633 23.26 -10.32 -30.03
CA ILE A 633 23.34 -11.45 -29.11
C ILE A 633 23.50 -12.76 -29.89
N GLN A 634 24.49 -13.56 -29.54
CA GLN A 634 24.48 -14.97 -29.90
C GLN A 634 23.82 -15.73 -28.76
N ALA A 635 22.59 -16.19 -28.97
CA ALA A 635 21.88 -17.09 -28.06
C ALA A 635 22.25 -18.53 -28.37
N ILE A 636 22.48 -19.34 -27.35
CA ILE A 636 23.22 -20.60 -27.45
C ILE A 636 22.57 -21.66 -26.57
N ASN A 637 22.08 -22.74 -27.20
CA ASN A 637 21.60 -23.94 -26.54
C ASN A 637 22.73 -24.88 -26.14
N SER A 638 22.49 -25.76 -25.21
CA SER A 638 23.42 -26.84 -24.81
C SER A 638 23.63 -27.89 -25.92
N SER A 639 22.65 -28.05 -26.80
CA SER A 639 22.76 -28.90 -28.03
C SER A 639 21.81 -28.44 -29.12
N SER A 640 22.03 -28.89 -30.35
CA SER A 640 21.08 -28.64 -31.46
C SER A 640 19.76 -29.38 -31.31
N THR A 641 19.64 -30.32 -30.36
CA THR A 641 18.43 -31.12 -30.12
C THR A 641 17.71 -30.69 -28.85
N SER A 642 18.03 -29.49 -28.29
CA SER A 642 17.28 -28.93 -27.20
C SER A 642 15.80 -28.73 -27.57
N SER A 643 14.90 -28.87 -26.60
CA SER A 643 13.46 -28.72 -26.79
C SER A 643 13.00 -27.26 -26.88
N ASP A 644 13.86 -26.33 -26.50
CA ASP A 644 13.54 -24.94 -26.23
C ASP A 644 14.75 -24.01 -26.41
N LEU A 645 14.49 -22.72 -26.44
CA LEU A 645 15.43 -21.59 -26.36
C LEU A 645 14.66 -20.33 -25.97
N LEU A 646 15.26 -19.51 -25.15
CA LEU A 646 14.78 -18.15 -24.86
C LEU A 646 15.94 -17.15 -24.93
N CYS A 647 15.69 -16.01 -25.56
CA CYS A 647 16.58 -14.84 -25.56
C CYS A 647 15.73 -13.57 -25.53
N LEU A 648 15.54 -13.01 -24.35
CA LEU A 648 14.76 -11.80 -24.12
C LEU A 648 15.62 -10.79 -23.34
N PRO A 649 16.26 -9.84 -24.03
CA PRO A 649 17.07 -8.80 -23.42
C PRO A 649 16.28 -7.55 -23.11
N LYS A 650 16.77 -6.80 -22.12
CA LYS A 650 16.42 -5.41 -21.80
C LYS A 650 17.72 -4.64 -21.52
N ILE A 651 17.85 -3.40 -22.02
CA ILE A 651 18.91 -2.47 -21.62
C ILE A 651 18.28 -1.25 -20.97
N ALA A 652 18.74 -0.95 -19.76
CA ALA A 652 18.42 0.29 -19.07
C ALA A 652 19.71 1.07 -18.78
N ALA A 653 19.69 2.36 -19.07
CA ALA A 653 20.71 3.32 -18.65
C ALA A 653 20.16 4.18 -17.53
N THR A 654 20.99 4.53 -16.55
CA THR A 654 20.62 5.46 -15.49
C THR A 654 21.57 6.63 -15.44
N LYS A 655 21.04 7.84 -15.17
CA LYS A 655 21.82 9.02 -14.87
C LYS A 655 21.40 9.61 -13.53
N THR A 656 22.35 10.27 -12.89
CA THR A 656 22.06 11.01 -11.64
C THR A 656 21.56 12.40 -12.01
N ILE A 657 20.36 12.74 -11.56
CA ILE A 657 19.87 14.10 -11.56
C ILE A 657 20.48 14.79 -10.35
N GLU A 658 21.34 15.77 -10.61
CA GLU A 658 21.93 16.59 -9.56
C GLU A 658 20.82 17.30 -8.76
N GLY A 659 20.76 17.00 -7.46
CA GLY A 659 19.88 17.66 -6.52
C GLY A 659 20.60 18.73 -5.68
N GLY A 660 20.03 19.05 -4.52
CA GLY A 660 20.61 19.95 -3.53
C GLY A 660 20.08 21.38 -3.59
N GLY A 661 19.28 21.71 -4.62
CA GLY A 661 18.62 23.00 -4.79
C GLY A 661 17.15 23.00 -4.42
N ALA A 662 16.49 24.13 -4.65
CA ALA A 662 15.05 24.23 -4.58
C ALA A 662 14.40 23.43 -5.72
N SER A 663 13.30 22.73 -5.40
CA SER A 663 12.47 22.05 -6.38
C SER A 663 11.93 23.03 -7.43
N PRO A 664 11.68 22.59 -8.68
CA PRO A 664 11.02 23.42 -9.69
C PRO A 664 9.63 23.93 -9.28
N THR A 665 8.93 23.21 -8.39
CA THR A 665 7.62 23.59 -7.84
C THR A 665 7.74 24.50 -6.62
N ALA A 666 8.93 24.64 -6.06
CA ALA A 666 9.16 25.42 -4.85
C ALA A 666 8.99 26.93 -5.10
N ILE A 667 8.26 27.58 -4.22
CA ILE A 667 7.99 29.02 -4.23
C ILE A 667 8.84 29.68 -3.12
N LEU A 668 9.58 30.72 -3.48
CA LEU A 668 10.27 31.52 -2.47
C LEU A 668 9.26 32.35 -1.68
N TYR A 669 9.23 32.19 -0.37
CA TYR A 669 8.33 32.93 0.51
C TYR A 669 8.74 34.39 0.64
N THR A 670 7.82 35.29 0.31
CA THR A 670 8.04 36.75 0.36
C THR A 670 7.09 37.48 1.33
N GLY A 671 6.14 36.78 1.92
CA GLY A 671 5.13 37.31 2.84
C GLY A 671 3.90 36.41 2.90
N ALA A 672 2.96 36.71 3.81
CA ALA A 672 1.74 35.94 3.98
C ALA A 672 0.92 35.83 2.68
N PHE A 673 0.28 34.69 2.48
CA PHE A 673 -0.56 34.40 1.32
C PHE A 673 -1.83 33.67 1.74
N PRO A 674 -2.96 33.88 1.02
CA PRO A 674 -4.22 33.24 1.35
C PRO A 674 -4.24 31.75 0.95
N LEU A 675 -4.92 30.93 1.73
CA LEU A 675 -5.30 29.56 1.37
C LEU A 675 -6.80 29.55 1.03
N ASP A 676 -7.12 29.23 -0.22
CA ASP A 676 -8.51 29.22 -0.72
C ASP A 676 -9.10 27.80 -0.84
N GLN A 677 -8.28 26.77 -0.72
CA GLN A 677 -8.68 25.36 -0.76
C GLN A 677 -7.78 24.50 0.14
N SER A 678 -8.29 23.34 0.56
CA SER A 678 -7.51 22.37 1.34
C SER A 678 -6.23 22.00 0.61
N SER A 679 -5.12 22.05 1.34
CA SER A 679 -3.78 21.95 0.76
C SER A 679 -2.80 21.36 1.75
N GLN A 680 -1.89 20.54 1.26
CA GLN A 680 -0.70 20.14 2.01
C GLN A 680 0.41 21.14 1.75
N VAL A 681 0.76 21.89 2.78
CA VAL A 681 1.84 22.88 2.71
C VAL A 681 3.11 22.27 3.27
N LYS A 682 4.15 22.25 2.45
CA LYS A 682 5.51 21.84 2.84
C LYS A 682 6.44 23.03 2.76
N ALA A 683 7.28 23.24 3.76
CA ALA A 683 8.22 24.35 3.78
C ALA A 683 9.57 23.98 4.40
N ARG A 684 10.64 24.52 3.81
CA ARG A 684 12.01 24.42 4.32
C ARG A 684 12.68 25.80 4.34
N ALA A 685 13.52 26.02 5.31
CA ALA A 685 14.43 27.15 5.35
C ALA A 685 15.78 26.75 4.73
N PHE A 686 16.39 27.67 3.99
CA PHE A 686 17.72 27.48 3.42
C PHE A 686 18.70 28.52 3.92
N ALA A 687 19.77 28.06 4.53
CA ALA A 687 20.87 28.87 5.02
C ALA A 687 21.98 28.95 3.94
N SER A 688 21.91 29.88 3.03
CA SER A 688 22.85 30.03 1.91
C SER A 688 24.32 30.12 2.34
N GLN A 689 24.60 30.73 3.51
CA GLN A 689 25.97 30.81 4.05
C GLN A 689 26.56 29.48 4.52
N ARG A 690 25.72 28.53 4.90
CA ARG A 690 26.11 27.17 5.33
C ARG A 690 25.85 26.12 4.26
N ASN A 691 25.16 26.49 3.20
CA ASN A 691 24.62 25.59 2.18
C ASN A 691 23.80 24.46 2.82
N GLU A 692 22.93 24.82 3.75
CA GLU A 692 22.22 23.87 4.61
C GLU A 692 20.71 24.10 4.54
N TRP A 693 19.95 23.04 4.24
CA TRP A 693 18.49 22.99 4.32
C TRP A 693 18.05 22.59 5.72
N SER A 694 16.97 23.21 6.19
CA SER A 694 16.30 22.79 7.42
C SER A 694 15.59 21.44 7.27
N ALA A 695 15.17 20.88 8.39
CA ALA A 695 14.12 19.87 8.39
C ALA A 695 12.82 20.42 7.76
N LEU A 696 11.96 19.51 7.29
CA LEU A 696 10.68 19.82 6.65
C LEU A 696 9.63 20.18 7.71
N THR A 697 8.97 21.32 7.55
CA THR A 697 7.67 21.56 8.17
C THR A 697 6.59 21.20 7.17
N GLU A 698 5.76 20.23 7.52
CA GLU A 698 4.70 19.71 6.68
C GLU A 698 3.39 19.68 7.45
N VAL A 699 2.34 20.22 6.85
CA VAL A 699 0.99 20.22 7.45
C VAL A 699 -0.09 20.24 6.39
N THR A 700 -1.24 19.67 6.71
CA THR A 700 -2.45 19.77 5.90
C THR A 700 -3.38 20.82 6.51
N PHE A 701 -3.76 21.80 5.70
CA PHE A 701 -4.82 22.76 6.01
C PHE A 701 -6.11 22.28 5.36
N LEU A 702 -7.18 22.25 6.14
CA LEU A 702 -8.53 21.92 5.71
C LEU A 702 -9.31 23.24 5.61
N VAL A 703 -9.66 23.65 4.39
CA VAL A 703 -10.15 25.00 4.12
C VAL A 703 -11.65 24.99 3.88
N GLY A 704 -12.39 25.82 4.63
CA GLY A 704 -13.83 25.99 4.45
C GLY A 704 -14.66 25.07 5.33
N GLN A 705 -15.84 24.71 4.83
CA GLN A 705 -16.78 23.85 5.58
C GLN A 705 -16.43 22.37 5.35
N LEU A 706 -16.06 21.70 6.42
CA LEU A 706 -15.74 20.27 6.39
C LEU A 706 -16.99 19.40 6.46
N ALA A 707 -16.87 18.17 5.99
CA ALA A 707 -17.87 17.13 6.19
C ALA A 707 -18.13 16.86 7.68
N SER A 708 -19.40 16.67 8.05
CA SER A 708 -19.85 16.47 9.42
C SER A 708 -21.18 15.71 9.45
N ALA A 709 -21.59 15.27 10.64
CA ALA A 709 -22.86 14.58 10.86
C ALA A 709 -24.10 15.40 10.42
N ASN A 710 -23.95 16.73 10.24
CA ASN A 710 -25.04 17.62 9.92
C ASN A 710 -25.19 17.95 8.43
N ASN A 711 -24.14 17.69 7.63
CA ASN A 711 -24.09 18.12 6.22
C ASN A 711 -23.80 16.99 5.23
N LEU A 712 -23.40 15.80 5.68
CA LEU A 712 -23.10 14.65 4.84
C LEU A 712 -23.90 13.43 5.30
N VAL A 713 -24.50 12.73 4.32
CA VAL A 713 -25.25 11.48 4.57
C VAL A 713 -24.81 10.40 3.57
N VAL A 714 -25.00 9.14 3.94
CA VAL A 714 -25.00 8.02 2.99
C VAL A 714 -26.39 8.01 2.34
N SER A 715 -26.48 8.26 1.03
CA SER A 715 -27.75 8.39 0.31
C SER A 715 -28.20 7.10 -0.36
N GLU A 716 -27.26 6.28 -0.84
CA GLU A 716 -27.53 4.99 -1.50
C GLU A 716 -26.31 4.06 -1.31
N PHE A 717 -26.54 2.74 -1.21
CA PHE A 717 -25.47 1.75 -1.32
C PHE A 717 -25.98 0.40 -1.81
N SER A 718 -25.10 -0.37 -2.46
CA SER A 718 -25.41 -1.71 -2.96
C SER A 718 -24.35 -2.69 -2.46
N TYR A 719 -24.73 -3.49 -1.45
CA TYR A 719 -23.86 -4.49 -0.82
C TYR A 719 -23.91 -5.87 -1.49
N ARG A 720 -24.94 -6.13 -2.31
CA ARG A 720 -25.11 -7.39 -3.02
C ARG A 720 -25.77 -7.16 -4.40
N PRO A 721 -25.10 -6.48 -5.31
CA PRO A 721 -25.62 -6.22 -6.66
C PRO A 721 -25.84 -7.51 -7.43
N ARG A 722 -26.58 -7.43 -8.56
CA ARG A 722 -26.72 -8.60 -9.45
C ARG A 722 -25.37 -8.98 -10.08
N PRO A 723 -25.18 -10.27 -10.46
CA PRO A 723 -23.96 -10.69 -11.18
C PRO A 723 -23.78 -9.95 -12.52
N PRO A 724 -22.54 -9.96 -13.08
CA PRO A 724 -22.30 -9.46 -14.44
C PRO A 724 -23.23 -10.08 -15.46
N ALA A 725 -23.76 -9.29 -16.38
CA ALA A 725 -24.64 -9.74 -17.45
C ALA A 725 -24.12 -9.27 -18.83
N GLY A 726 -24.12 -10.18 -19.79
CA GLY A 726 -23.63 -9.88 -21.14
C GLY A 726 -22.10 -9.84 -21.24
N GLN A 727 -21.62 -9.71 -22.48
CA GLN A 727 -20.19 -9.78 -22.78
C GLN A 727 -19.43 -8.55 -22.27
N ALA A 728 -20.03 -7.38 -22.27
CA ALA A 728 -19.39 -6.14 -21.86
C ALA A 728 -19.06 -6.15 -20.35
N GLU A 729 -20.06 -6.46 -19.49
CA GLU A 729 -19.82 -6.55 -18.05
C GLU A 729 -18.86 -7.70 -17.69
N SER A 730 -19.05 -8.89 -18.31
CA SER A 730 -18.20 -10.07 -18.05
C SER A 730 -16.75 -9.92 -18.53
N ALA A 731 -16.44 -8.94 -19.35
CA ALA A 731 -15.08 -8.67 -19.81
C ALA A 731 -14.25 -7.89 -18.78
N VAL A 732 -14.92 -7.15 -17.87
CA VAL A 732 -14.28 -6.23 -16.91
C VAL A 732 -14.61 -6.54 -15.46
N ALA A 733 -15.60 -7.41 -15.19
CA ALA A 733 -16.02 -7.81 -13.85
C ALA A 733 -15.85 -9.33 -13.67
N GLY A 734 -15.21 -9.73 -12.57
CA GLY A 734 -15.01 -11.12 -12.18
C GLY A 734 -16.26 -11.73 -11.54
N ASP A 735 -16.93 -10.97 -10.69
CA ASP A 735 -18.16 -11.38 -10.01
C ASP A 735 -19.06 -10.17 -9.68
N ARG A 736 -20.09 -10.39 -8.84
CA ARG A 736 -21.04 -9.34 -8.47
C ARG A 736 -20.43 -8.22 -7.61
N THR A 737 -19.40 -8.53 -6.82
CA THR A 737 -18.80 -7.57 -5.89
C THR A 737 -18.16 -6.40 -6.62
N ASP A 738 -17.68 -6.59 -7.86
CA ASP A 738 -17.16 -5.52 -8.71
C ASP A 738 -18.17 -4.38 -8.98
N PHE A 739 -19.45 -4.58 -8.67
CA PHE A 739 -20.52 -3.58 -8.81
C PHE A 739 -21.00 -3.02 -7.47
N GLU A 740 -20.30 -3.31 -6.37
CA GLU A 740 -20.60 -2.70 -5.08
C GLU A 740 -20.27 -1.22 -5.10
N PHE A 741 -21.14 -0.42 -4.46
CA PHE A 741 -20.93 1.01 -4.35
C PHE A 741 -21.59 1.59 -3.10
N ILE A 742 -21.09 2.75 -2.67
CA ILE A 742 -21.71 3.61 -1.69
C ILE A 742 -21.72 5.06 -2.18
N GLU A 743 -22.82 5.73 -1.97
CA GLU A 743 -23.05 7.11 -2.39
C GLU A 743 -23.17 8.04 -1.18
N LEU A 744 -22.45 9.15 -1.25
CA LEU A 744 -22.54 10.21 -0.27
C LEU A 744 -23.20 11.45 -0.88
N LYS A 745 -24.01 12.16 -0.09
CA LYS A 745 -24.71 13.37 -0.50
C LYS A 745 -24.47 14.53 0.44
N ASN A 746 -24.12 15.71 -0.13
CA ASN A 746 -24.13 16.96 0.60
C ASN A 746 -25.58 17.43 0.79
N ILE A 747 -26.04 17.49 2.04
CA ILE A 747 -27.41 17.94 2.40
C ILE A 747 -27.46 19.38 2.93
N SER A 748 -26.32 20.09 2.88
CA SER A 748 -26.25 21.50 3.29
C SER A 748 -26.48 22.46 2.12
N ASP A 749 -26.52 23.74 2.42
CA ASP A 749 -26.63 24.84 1.47
C ASP A 749 -25.27 25.46 1.08
N SER A 750 -24.18 24.82 1.48
CA SER A 750 -22.80 25.28 1.25
C SER A 750 -21.94 24.16 0.64
N VAL A 751 -20.87 24.54 -0.05
CA VAL A 751 -19.84 23.59 -0.49
C VAL A 751 -19.17 22.98 0.72
N ILE A 752 -19.01 21.65 0.73
CA ILE A 752 -18.27 20.94 1.78
C ILE A 752 -17.00 20.32 1.21
N ASP A 753 -15.95 20.27 2.03
CA ASP A 753 -14.69 19.59 1.74
C ASP A 753 -14.69 18.23 2.44
N LEU A 754 -14.34 17.17 1.69
CA LEU A 754 -14.34 15.77 2.15
C LEU A 754 -12.94 15.30 2.59
N VAL A 755 -11.89 16.09 2.38
CA VAL A 755 -10.51 15.69 2.72
C VAL A 755 -10.40 15.23 4.18
N GLY A 756 -9.86 14.03 4.40
CA GLY A 756 -9.78 13.37 5.71
C GLY A 756 -11.08 12.72 6.17
N THR A 757 -12.15 12.78 5.35
CA THR A 757 -13.36 12.01 5.61
C THR A 757 -13.17 10.59 5.10
N GLY A 758 -13.52 9.57 5.87
CA GLY A 758 -13.28 8.19 5.45
C GLY A 758 -14.15 7.19 6.19
N PHE A 759 -14.10 5.94 5.74
CA PHE A 759 -14.79 4.83 6.40
C PHE A 759 -13.83 4.11 7.33
N SER A 760 -14.28 3.84 8.55
CA SER A 760 -13.53 3.07 9.55
C SER A 760 -14.08 1.65 9.76
N GLN A 761 -15.25 1.36 9.19
CA GLN A 761 -15.92 0.05 9.16
C GLN A 761 -16.81 -0.04 7.92
N GLY A 762 -16.99 -1.25 7.42
CA GLY A 762 -17.73 -1.57 6.20
C GLY A 762 -16.78 -1.73 5.02
N ILE A 763 -16.39 -0.63 4.44
CA ILE A 763 -15.35 -0.56 3.41
C ILE A 763 -14.14 0.21 3.93
N ASP A 764 -13.04 0.14 3.21
CA ASP A 764 -11.82 0.91 3.49
C ASP A 764 -11.64 1.98 2.40
N PHE A 765 -11.74 3.24 2.77
CA PHE A 765 -11.53 4.40 1.90
C PHE A 765 -11.41 5.69 2.71
N GLU A 766 -10.50 6.57 2.30
CA GLU A 766 -10.36 7.92 2.85
C GLU A 766 -10.19 8.93 1.71
N PHE A 767 -10.94 10.04 1.75
CA PHE A 767 -10.76 11.16 0.83
C PHE A 767 -9.47 11.90 1.17
N ASP A 768 -8.56 11.95 0.25
CA ASP A 768 -7.30 12.68 0.34
C ASP A 768 -7.26 13.92 -0.57
N LEU A 769 -6.12 14.59 -0.62
CA LEU A 769 -5.93 15.76 -1.47
C LEU A 769 -5.86 15.42 -2.96
N ASP A 770 -5.57 14.16 -3.32
CA ASP A 770 -5.49 13.66 -4.69
C ASP A 770 -6.82 13.10 -5.19
N SER A 771 -7.80 12.93 -4.29
CA SER A 771 -9.14 12.46 -4.64
C SER A 771 -9.80 13.38 -5.66
N PRO A 772 -10.25 12.87 -6.81
CA PRO A 772 -10.74 13.70 -7.92
C PRO A 772 -12.01 14.49 -7.60
N LEU A 773 -12.81 13.99 -6.65
CA LEU A 773 -14.05 14.61 -6.18
C LEU A 773 -13.97 14.76 -4.64
N ARG A 774 -13.21 15.72 -4.18
CA ARG A 774 -13.01 15.99 -2.74
C ARG A 774 -13.87 17.13 -2.19
N THR A 775 -14.60 17.82 -3.05
CA THR A 775 -15.55 18.87 -2.66
C THR A 775 -16.92 18.58 -3.25
N LEU A 776 -17.97 18.82 -2.49
CA LEU A 776 -19.35 18.63 -2.96
C LEU A 776 -20.13 19.94 -2.86
N GLU A 777 -20.71 20.36 -3.97
CA GLU A 777 -21.70 21.43 -4.03
C GLU A 777 -22.98 21.07 -3.28
N PRO A 778 -23.81 22.04 -2.89
CA PRO A 778 -25.12 21.76 -2.28
C PRO A 778 -25.96 20.76 -3.11
N GLY A 779 -26.35 19.64 -2.49
CA GLY A 779 -27.13 18.58 -3.10
C GLY A 779 -26.36 17.64 -4.02
N GLU A 780 -25.06 17.83 -4.20
CA GLU A 780 -24.22 16.97 -5.05
C GLU A 780 -23.98 15.60 -4.44
N LEU A 781 -23.76 14.61 -5.33
CA LEU A 781 -23.55 13.21 -5.03
C LEU A 781 -22.12 12.80 -5.42
N VAL A 782 -21.51 11.94 -4.62
CA VAL A 782 -20.23 11.29 -4.92
C VAL A 782 -20.29 9.80 -4.63
N LEU A 783 -19.64 9.00 -5.46
CA LEU A 783 -19.59 7.56 -5.38
C LEU A 783 -18.21 7.06 -4.97
N LEU A 784 -18.24 6.02 -4.14
CA LEU A 784 -17.10 5.12 -3.92
C LEU A 784 -17.53 3.74 -4.42
N VAL A 785 -16.67 3.04 -5.11
CA VAL A 785 -17.01 1.80 -5.84
C VAL A 785 -15.92 0.74 -5.65
N GLU A 786 -16.26 -0.53 -5.84
CA GLU A 786 -15.25 -1.60 -5.86
C GLU A 786 -14.43 -1.56 -7.16
N ASN A 787 -15.09 -1.33 -8.33
CA ASN A 787 -14.44 -1.37 -9.62
C ASN A 787 -15.05 -0.36 -10.60
N THR A 788 -14.28 0.66 -10.93
CA THR A 788 -14.71 1.76 -11.83
C THR A 788 -15.03 1.27 -13.25
N GLU A 789 -14.27 0.31 -13.78
CA GLU A 789 -14.50 -0.24 -15.11
C GLU A 789 -15.80 -1.05 -15.17
N ALA A 790 -16.07 -1.84 -14.12
CA ALA A 790 -17.33 -2.56 -13.99
C ALA A 790 -18.52 -1.59 -13.91
N MET A 791 -18.42 -0.56 -13.08
CA MET A 791 -19.45 0.47 -12.98
C MET A 791 -19.68 1.20 -14.30
N ALA A 792 -18.63 1.57 -15.01
CA ALA A 792 -18.74 2.21 -16.31
C ALA A 792 -19.37 1.28 -17.38
N SER A 793 -19.10 -0.04 -17.31
CA SER A 793 -19.71 -1.01 -18.19
C SER A 793 -21.21 -1.17 -17.97
N ARG A 794 -21.67 -1.00 -16.71
CA ARG A 794 -23.08 -1.14 -16.31
C ARG A 794 -23.88 0.14 -16.50
N TYR A 795 -23.34 1.30 -16.10
CA TYR A 795 -24.05 2.58 -16.03
C TYR A 795 -23.63 3.58 -17.11
N GLY A 796 -22.66 3.24 -17.95
CA GLY A 796 -22.10 4.11 -18.97
C GLY A 796 -20.93 4.97 -18.46
N ASN A 797 -20.15 5.54 -19.40
CA ASN A 797 -18.91 6.27 -19.06
C ASN A 797 -19.14 7.53 -18.21
N SER A 798 -20.33 8.12 -18.22
CA SER A 798 -20.66 9.32 -17.44
C SER A 798 -20.59 9.08 -15.92
N ILE A 799 -20.71 7.83 -15.46
CA ILE A 799 -20.61 7.53 -14.03
C ILE A 799 -19.22 7.82 -13.47
N ARG A 800 -18.16 7.74 -14.31
CA ARG A 800 -16.78 8.05 -13.91
C ARG A 800 -16.62 9.47 -13.37
N GLU A 801 -17.45 10.40 -13.83
CA GLU A 801 -17.44 11.79 -13.36
C GLU A 801 -18.05 11.95 -11.96
N LYS A 802 -18.64 10.89 -11.41
CA LYS A 802 -19.24 10.84 -10.08
C LYS A 802 -18.43 9.97 -9.10
N ILE A 803 -17.45 9.23 -9.57
CA ILE A 803 -16.65 8.32 -8.75
C ILE A 803 -15.44 9.09 -8.20
N ALA A 804 -15.30 9.12 -6.87
CA ALA A 804 -14.13 9.67 -6.19
C ALA A 804 -12.98 8.65 -6.08
N GLY A 805 -13.29 7.35 -6.01
CA GLY A 805 -12.27 6.32 -5.92
C GLY A 805 -12.86 4.92 -5.79
N GLU A 806 -11.96 3.94 -5.80
CA GLU A 806 -12.25 2.52 -5.57
C GLU A 806 -11.98 2.18 -4.10
N PHE A 807 -12.63 1.15 -3.58
CA PHE A 807 -12.40 0.67 -2.21
C PHE A 807 -10.95 0.21 -2.03
N ASP A 808 -10.34 0.56 -0.91
CA ASP A 808 -8.96 0.19 -0.61
C ASP A 808 -8.85 -1.21 -0.01
N ASN A 809 -7.65 -1.80 -0.10
CA ASN A 809 -7.27 -3.05 0.56
C ASN A 809 -8.13 -4.27 0.22
N ASP A 810 -8.70 -4.33 -1.00
CA ASP A 810 -9.64 -5.37 -1.44
C ASP A 810 -10.86 -5.50 -0.49
N SER A 811 -11.24 -4.41 0.21
CA SER A 811 -12.40 -4.35 1.09
C SER A 811 -13.70 -4.42 0.29
N LYS A 812 -14.74 -4.97 0.87
CA LYS A 812 -16.06 -5.12 0.25
C LYS A 812 -17.14 -5.30 1.31
N PHE A 813 -18.39 -5.04 0.92
CA PHE A 813 -19.51 -5.21 1.82
C PHE A 813 -19.81 -6.67 2.15
N SER A 814 -20.21 -6.89 3.42
CA SER A 814 -20.72 -8.20 3.85
C SER A 814 -22.11 -8.47 3.28
N ASN A 815 -22.30 -9.63 2.64
CA ASN A 815 -23.63 -10.03 2.13
C ASN A 815 -24.66 -10.33 3.24
N ASN A 816 -24.25 -10.47 4.50
CA ASN A 816 -25.11 -10.84 5.62
C ASN A 816 -25.36 -9.67 6.60
N GLY A 817 -24.94 -8.47 6.22
CA GLY A 817 -24.99 -7.28 7.06
C GLY A 817 -23.72 -7.06 7.87
N GLU A 818 -23.43 -5.79 8.15
CA GLU A 818 -22.29 -5.34 8.94
C GLU A 818 -22.50 -3.88 9.41
N THR A 819 -21.53 -3.40 10.17
CA THR A 819 -21.48 -1.99 10.58
C THR A 819 -20.81 -1.15 9.50
N ILE A 820 -21.44 -0.08 9.05
CA ILE A 820 -20.83 0.98 8.24
C ILE A 820 -20.57 2.17 9.15
N THR A 821 -19.33 2.65 9.20
CA THR A 821 -18.98 3.84 10.00
C THR A 821 -18.19 4.82 9.14
N LEU A 822 -18.79 5.98 8.89
CA LEU A 822 -18.18 7.13 8.20
C LEU A 822 -17.71 8.14 9.24
N THR A 823 -16.46 8.58 9.16
CA THR A 823 -15.83 9.52 10.09
C THR A 823 -15.39 10.80 9.38
N ALA A 824 -15.43 11.91 10.09
CA ALA A 824 -14.90 13.19 9.65
C ALA A 824 -13.36 13.25 9.79
N ALA A 825 -12.71 14.22 9.17
CA ALA A 825 -11.30 14.52 9.33
C ALA A 825 -10.84 14.74 10.79
N SER A 826 -11.77 15.12 11.67
CA SER A 826 -11.55 15.25 13.13
C SER A 826 -11.51 13.89 13.86
N GLY A 827 -11.91 12.81 13.21
CA GLY A 827 -12.15 11.49 13.82
C GLY A 827 -13.55 11.37 14.45
N GLU A 828 -14.40 12.42 14.37
CA GLU A 828 -15.79 12.33 14.84
C GLU A 828 -16.64 11.50 13.88
N ILE A 829 -17.57 10.72 14.43
CA ILE A 829 -18.47 9.89 13.63
C ILE A 829 -19.49 10.78 12.91
N ILE A 830 -19.49 10.72 11.58
CA ILE A 830 -20.53 11.34 10.74
C ILE A 830 -21.79 10.48 10.74
N LYS A 831 -21.63 9.19 10.40
CA LYS A 831 -22.70 8.16 10.42
C LYS A 831 -22.11 6.84 10.91
N SER A 832 -22.86 6.11 11.73
CA SER A 832 -22.58 4.73 12.08
C SER A 832 -23.88 3.98 12.20
N PHE A 833 -24.04 2.89 11.46
CA PHE A 833 -25.26 2.08 11.44
C PHE A 833 -24.94 0.64 11.03
N VAL A 834 -25.79 -0.30 11.43
CA VAL A 834 -25.71 -1.71 11.07
C VAL A 834 -26.81 -2.00 10.06
N TYR A 835 -26.48 -2.44 8.85
CA TYR A 835 -27.49 -2.97 7.93
C TYR A 835 -27.57 -4.49 8.04
N SER A 836 -28.66 -5.08 7.54
CA SER A 836 -28.89 -6.52 7.51
C SER A 836 -29.59 -6.94 6.22
N ASP A 837 -29.36 -8.18 5.79
CA ASP A 837 -30.07 -8.87 4.71
C ASP A 837 -31.45 -9.40 5.13
N GLU A 838 -31.77 -9.35 6.45
CA GLU A 838 -33.02 -9.85 7.01
C GLU A 838 -34.00 -8.71 7.36
N LEU A 839 -35.31 -9.07 7.41
CA LEU A 839 -36.34 -8.14 7.88
C LEU A 839 -36.03 -7.62 9.31
N PRO A 840 -36.25 -6.34 9.62
CA PRO A 840 -37.07 -5.37 8.87
C PRO A 840 -36.38 -4.57 7.76
N TRP A 841 -35.13 -4.87 7.40
CA TRP A 841 -34.46 -4.25 6.26
C TRP A 841 -35.06 -4.68 4.92
N PRO A 842 -34.97 -3.85 3.85
CA PRO A 842 -35.50 -4.19 2.53
C PRO A 842 -34.74 -5.37 1.91
N THR A 843 -35.35 -6.55 1.87
CA THR A 843 -34.72 -7.82 1.44
C THR A 843 -34.46 -7.92 -0.06
N SER A 844 -35.07 -7.06 -0.91
CA SER A 844 -34.80 -7.02 -2.36
C SER A 844 -33.39 -6.52 -2.71
N ALA A 845 -32.70 -5.86 -1.78
CA ALA A 845 -31.29 -5.50 -1.92
C ALA A 845 -30.34 -6.70 -1.71
N ASP A 846 -30.85 -7.85 -1.20
CA ASP A 846 -30.10 -9.07 -1.00
C ASP A 846 -30.02 -9.93 -2.26
N GLY A 847 -29.35 -9.40 -3.30
CA GLY A 847 -28.98 -10.16 -4.50
C GLY A 847 -29.97 -10.13 -5.65
N ASP A 848 -31.17 -9.52 -5.49
CA ASP A 848 -32.13 -9.30 -6.59
C ASP A 848 -31.74 -8.11 -7.47
N GLY A 849 -30.60 -7.46 -7.14
CA GLY A 849 -29.99 -6.36 -7.91
C GLY A 849 -30.50 -4.96 -7.54
N PHE A 850 -31.29 -4.84 -6.49
CA PHE A 850 -31.69 -3.52 -5.97
C PHE A 850 -30.65 -2.99 -4.99
N SER A 851 -30.55 -1.66 -4.86
CA SER A 851 -29.77 -0.98 -3.84
C SER A 851 -30.64 -0.58 -2.64
N LEU A 852 -30.00 -0.14 -1.57
CA LEU A 852 -30.64 0.53 -0.45
C LEU A 852 -30.53 2.04 -0.61
N ILE A 853 -31.66 2.75 -0.63
CA ILE A 853 -31.76 4.20 -0.77
C ILE A 853 -32.29 4.81 0.53
N LEU A 854 -31.60 5.85 1.01
CA LEU A 854 -32.04 6.61 2.18
C LEU A 854 -33.27 7.45 1.85
N THR A 855 -34.33 7.31 2.62
CA THR A 855 -35.58 8.06 2.42
C THR A 855 -35.41 9.50 2.90
N ALA A 856 -35.72 10.47 2.03
CA ALA A 856 -35.62 11.90 2.31
C ALA A 856 -34.29 12.35 2.92
N PRO A 857 -33.14 12.11 2.23
CA PRO A 857 -31.80 12.38 2.74
C PRO A 857 -31.60 13.82 3.25
N GLU A 858 -32.30 14.80 2.67
CA GLU A 858 -32.25 16.21 3.06
C GLU A 858 -32.74 16.47 4.48
N THR A 859 -33.51 15.55 5.09
CA THR A 859 -33.96 15.63 6.47
C THR A 859 -32.96 15.04 7.47
N ASN A 860 -31.87 14.50 6.98
CA ASN A 860 -30.85 13.82 7.77
C ASN A 860 -31.42 12.74 8.70
N PRO A 861 -32.14 11.73 8.15
CA PRO A 861 -32.75 10.70 8.96
C PRO A 861 -31.75 9.82 9.69
N ASP A 862 -32.17 9.15 10.76
CA ASP A 862 -31.34 8.20 11.49
C ASP A 862 -31.07 6.97 10.63
N HIS A 863 -29.82 6.77 10.23
CA HIS A 863 -29.37 5.67 9.36
C HIS A 863 -29.46 4.29 10.05
N SER A 864 -29.52 4.25 11.38
CA SER A 864 -29.61 2.99 12.14
C SER A 864 -31.03 2.38 12.11
N LEU A 865 -32.03 3.13 11.63
CA LEU A 865 -33.41 2.70 11.57
C LEU A 865 -33.73 2.10 10.20
N PRO A 866 -34.15 0.82 10.11
CA PRO A 866 -34.54 0.20 8.85
C PRO A 866 -35.63 0.94 8.07
N GLU A 867 -36.53 1.63 8.75
CA GLU A 867 -37.58 2.47 8.14
C GLU A 867 -37.04 3.74 7.45
N SER A 868 -35.77 4.10 7.70
CA SER A 868 -35.12 5.19 6.99
C SER A 868 -34.62 4.73 5.60
N TRP A 869 -34.65 3.44 5.32
CA TRP A 869 -34.16 2.85 4.08
C TRP A 869 -35.27 2.18 3.28
N GLN A 870 -35.17 2.25 1.98
CA GLN A 870 -36.04 1.56 1.05
C GLN A 870 -35.21 0.93 -0.09
N SER A 871 -35.76 -0.10 -0.74
CA SER A 871 -35.16 -0.56 -1.98
C SER A 871 -35.26 0.49 -3.07
N SER A 872 -34.27 0.53 -3.96
CA SER A 872 -34.36 1.33 -5.18
C SER A 872 -35.59 0.96 -5.99
N GLU A 873 -36.11 1.90 -6.77
CA GLU A 873 -37.26 1.67 -7.64
C GLU A 873 -36.92 0.75 -8.83
N GLN A 874 -35.65 0.73 -9.21
CA GLN A 874 -35.15 -0.04 -10.36
C GLN A 874 -34.04 -0.99 -9.96
N VAL A 875 -33.92 -2.10 -10.68
CA VAL A 875 -32.75 -2.97 -10.62
C VAL A 875 -31.52 -2.18 -11.01
N ASP A 876 -30.42 -2.46 -10.36
CA ASP A 876 -29.13 -1.78 -10.41
C ASP A 876 -29.07 -0.43 -9.68
N GLY A 877 -30.18 0.03 -9.04
CA GLY A 877 -30.18 1.30 -8.29
C GLY A 877 -30.09 2.55 -9.15
N SER A 878 -29.60 3.65 -8.51
CA SER A 878 -29.46 4.96 -9.17
C SER A 878 -28.16 5.69 -8.80
N PRO A 879 -26.99 5.00 -8.81
CA PRO A 879 -25.75 5.60 -8.35
C PRO A 879 -25.40 6.87 -9.13
N GLY A 880 -25.01 7.93 -8.40
CA GLY A 880 -24.74 9.26 -8.96
C GLY A 880 -25.98 9.94 -9.57
N GLY A 881 -27.19 9.48 -9.22
CA GLY A 881 -28.43 9.91 -9.85
C GLY A 881 -28.64 9.39 -11.26
N ILE A 882 -27.86 8.41 -11.70
CA ILE A 882 -27.93 7.81 -13.02
C ILE A 882 -28.93 6.65 -12.99
N ILE A 883 -30.06 6.83 -13.63
CA ILE A 883 -31.05 5.76 -13.83
C ILE A 883 -30.68 4.99 -15.08
N ARG A 884 -30.43 3.70 -14.94
CA ARG A 884 -30.18 2.81 -16.09
C ARG A 884 -31.46 2.59 -16.87
N SER A 885 -31.42 2.86 -18.17
CA SER A 885 -32.49 2.42 -19.05
C SER A 885 -32.35 0.90 -19.30
N PRO A 886 -33.44 0.12 -19.13
CA PRO A 886 -33.41 -1.31 -19.49
C PRO A 886 -32.89 -1.50 -20.90
N GLY A 887 -32.00 -2.48 -21.12
CA GLY A 887 -31.52 -2.86 -22.43
C GLY A 887 -32.66 -3.46 -23.31
N TYR A 888 -32.43 -3.60 -24.64
CA TYR A 888 -33.42 -4.11 -25.54
C TYR A 888 -34.03 -5.47 -25.14
N ALA A 889 -33.21 -6.36 -24.58
CA ALA A 889 -33.63 -7.66 -24.08
C ALA A 889 -34.65 -7.57 -22.93
N SER A 890 -34.48 -6.62 -22.00
CA SER A 890 -35.42 -6.34 -20.93
C SER A 890 -36.67 -5.67 -21.47
N TRP A 891 -36.50 -4.67 -22.34
CA TRP A 891 -37.58 -3.95 -22.95
C TRP A 891 -38.55 -4.86 -23.76
N ILE A 892 -38.03 -5.85 -24.51
CA ILE A 892 -38.92 -6.81 -25.23
C ILE A 892 -39.69 -7.70 -24.25
N SER A 893 -39.11 -8.07 -23.11
CA SER A 893 -39.78 -8.88 -22.09
C SER A 893 -40.88 -8.10 -21.35
N GLU A 894 -40.75 -6.79 -21.26
CA GLU A 894 -41.75 -5.89 -20.66
C GLU A 894 -42.92 -5.62 -21.61
N ASN A 895 -42.69 -5.58 -22.92
CA ASN A 895 -43.65 -5.18 -23.90
C ASN A 895 -44.34 -6.36 -24.61
N PHE A 896 -43.75 -7.57 -24.58
CA PHE A 896 -44.27 -8.75 -25.25
C PHE A 896 -44.31 -9.95 -24.29
N ASP A 897 -45.35 -10.79 -24.40
CA ASP A 897 -45.47 -11.99 -23.57
C ASP A 897 -44.48 -13.08 -24.01
N PRO A 898 -43.44 -13.38 -23.15
CA PRO A 898 -42.42 -14.37 -23.49
C PRO A 898 -42.97 -15.81 -23.68
N THR A 899 -44.18 -16.07 -23.25
CA THR A 899 -44.85 -17.38 -23.39
C THR A 899 -45.66 -17.50 -24.70
N SER A 900 -45.77 -16.41 -25.47
CA SER A 900 -46.43 -16.40 -26.76
C SER A 900 -45.73 -17.28 -27.80
N PRO A 901 -46.45 -18.11 -28.57
CA PRO A 901 -45.84 -18.88 -29.66
C PRO A 901 -45.14 -18.03 -30.73
N ASP A 902 -45.57 -16.77 -30.86
CA ASP A 902 -45.05 -15.81 -31.85
C ASP A 902 -44.01 -14.85 -31.25
N PHE A 903 -43.58 -15.06 -30.02
CA PHE A 903 -42.67 -14.14 -29.29
C PHE A 903 -41.44 -13.75 -30.08
N GLU A 904 -40.70 -14.72 -30.62
CA GLU A 904 -39.48 -14.42 -31.42
C GLU A 904 -39.79 -13.57 -32.67
N ALA A 905 -40.94 -13.78 -33.27
CA ALA A 905 -41.34 -13.05 -34.49
C ALA A 905 -41.78 -11.62 -34.19
N ILE A 906 -42.56 -11.39 -33.12
CA ILE A 906 -43.07 -10.06 -32.76
C ILE A 906 -42.03 -9.20 -32.01
N SER A 907 -41.12 -9.81 -31.26
CA SER A 907 -40.11 -9.11 -30.49
C SER A 907 -38.80 -8.84 -31.24
N ALA A 908 -38.66 -9.31 -32.48
CA ALA A 908 -37.46 -9.07 -33.27
C ALA A 908 -37.24 -7.57 -33.54
N PRO A 909 -35.99 -7.08 -33.57
CA PRO A 909 -35.71 -5.65 -33.75
C PRO A 909 -36.30 -5.02 -34.99
N GLY A 910 -36.50 -5.79 -36.06
CA GLY A 910 -37.09 -5.36 -37.31
C GLY A 910 -38.60 -5.57 -37.43
N SER A 911 -39.28 -6.07 -36.39
CA SER A 911 -40.71 -6.29 -36.38
C SER A 911 -41.47 -4.99 -36.07
N ASP A 912 -42.68 -4.90 -36.59
CA ASP A 912 -43.61 -3.78 -36.38
C ASP A 912 -44.97 -4.41 -35.97
N PRO A 913 -45.15 -4.70 -34.67
CA PRO A 913 -46.31 -5.47 -34.19
C PRO A 913 -47.62 -4.74 -34.28
N ASP A 914 -47.64 -3.44 -34.09
CA ASP A 914 -48.85 -2.60 -34.16
C ASP A 914 -49.10 -2.01 -35.54
N SER A 915 -48.19 -2.21 -36.51
CA SER A 915 -48.30 -1.82 -37.91
C SER A 915 -48.42 -0.31 -38.16
N ASP A 916 -47.71 0.47 -37.37
CA ASP A 916 -47.63 1.93 -37.47
C ASP A 916 -46.47 2.43 -38.35
N ALA A 917 -45.63 1.53 -38.87
CA ALA A 917 -44.43 1.71 -39.68
C ALA A 917 -43.20 2.15 -38.85
N VAL A 918 -43.21 2.01 -37.52
CA VAL A 918 -42.06 2.11 -36.65
C VAL A 918 -41.70 0.71 -36.17
N ILE A 919 -40.48 0.29 -36.40
CA ILE A 919 -40.02 -1.05 -36.00
C ILE A 919 -39.54 -1.06 -34.54
N ASN A 920 -39.58 -2.21 -33.88
CA ASN A 920 -39.21 -2.36 -32.47
C ASN A 920 -37.87 -1.70 -32.07
N SER A 921 -36.85 -1.80 -32.92
CA SER A 921 -35.57 -1.15 -32.65
C SER A 921 -35.66 0.38 -32.62
N MET A 922 -36.53 0.96 -33.43
CA MET A 922 -36.79 2.39 -33.43
C MET A 922 -37.67 2.78 -32.21
N GLU A 923 -38.65 1.98 -31.89
CA GLU A 923 -39.49 2.23 -30.70
C GLU A 923 -38.67 2.16 -29.39
N TYR A 924 -37.83 1.16 -29.30
CA TYR A 924 -36.88 1.08 -28.21
C TYR A 924 -35.97 2.33 -28.13
N ALA A 925 -35.40 2.74 -29.26
CA ALA A 925 -34.49 3.89 -29.32
C ALA A 925 -35.15 5.21 -28.94
N PHE A 926 -36.38 5.41 -29.32
CA PHE A 926 -37.14 6.66 -29.13
C PHE A 926 -38.07 6.61 -27.92
N GLY A 927 -38.14 5.48 -27.21
CA GLY A 927 -38.96 5.30 -26.02
C GLY A 927 -40.45 5.38 -26.34
N THR A 928 -40.89 4.79 -27.48
CA THR A 928 -42.29 4.65 -27.89
C THR A 928 -42.83 3.26 -27.55
N ASP A 929 -44.16 3.08 -27.60
CA ASP A 929 -44.85 1.87 -27.21
C ASP A 929 -45.09 0.96 -28.47
N PRO A 930 -44.47 -0.23 -28.57
CA PRO A 930 -44.52 -1.10 -29.72
C PRO A 930 -45.92 -1.78 -29.93
N ASN A 931 -46.85 -1.52 -29.04
CA ASN A 931 -48.21 -2.07 -29.10
C ASN A 931 -49.30 -0.96 -29.30
N ASN A 932 -48.82 0.29 -29.58
CA ASN A 932 -49.73 1.44 -29.68
C ASN A 932 -49.45 2.29 -30.92
N THR A 933 -50.24 2.13 -31.97
CA THR A 933 -50.13 2.85 -33.26
C THR A 933 -50.09 4.37 -33.19
N ASP A 934 -50.51 4.96 -32.05
CA ASP A 934 -50.51 6.40 -31.82
C ASP A 934 -49.20 6.89 -31.12
N SER A 935 -48.35 5.98 -30.65
CA SER A 935 -47.05 6.24 -29.98
C SER A 935 -45.93 6.36 -31.00
N ARG A 936 -45.60 7.57 -31.42
CA ARG A 936 -44.64 7.81 -32.51
C ARG A 936 -43.40 8.56 -32.07
N PRO A 937 -42.21 8.29 -32.66
CA PRO A 937 -40.99 9.02 -32.41
C PRO A 937 -41.11 10.52 -32.67
N GLU A 938 -40.65 11.35 -31.75
CA GLU A 938 -40.52 12.80 -31.92
C GLU A 938 -39.25 13.14 -32.65
N ILE A 939 -39.33 13.37 -33.98
CA ILE A 939 -38.18 13.65 -34.85
C ILE A 939 -38.47 14.89 -35.69
N GLU A 940 -37.55 15.84 -35.74
CA GLU A 940 -37.64 17.11 -36.45
C GLU A 940 -36.39 17.37 -37.29
N ALA A 941 -36.56 17.64 -38.58
CA ALA A 941 -35.45 18.12 -39.42
C ALA A 941 -35.38 19.66 -39.34
N LEU A 942 -34.18 20.19 -39.11
CA LEU A 942 -33.97 21.64 -38.99
C LEU A 942 -32.61 22.05 -39.58
N VAL A 943 -32.37 23.33 -39.63
CA VAL A 943 -31.06 23.92 -39.98
C VAL A 943 -30.45 24.59 -38.76
N VAL A 944 -29.20 24.25 -38.46
CA VAL A 944 -28.47 24.86 -37.36
C VAL A 944 -27.33 25.74 -37.92
N HIS A 945 -27.09 26.87 -37.30
CA HIS A 945 -26.01 27.79 -37.65
C HIS A 945 -24.81 27.57 -36.74
N ALA A 946 -23.66 27.23 -37.31
CA ALA A 946 -22.41 27.07 -36.60
C ALA A 946 -21.22 27.52 -37.49
N ASP A 947 -20.19 28.10 -36.89
CA ASP A 947 -18.94 28.49 -37.58
C ASP A 947 -19.17 29.38 -38.81
N GLY A 948 -20.27 30.17 -38.77
CA GLY A 948 -20.62 31.07 -39.88
C GLY A 948 -21.29 30.41 -41.08
N ASN A 949 -21.71 29.13 -40.95
CA ASN A 949 -22.39 28.36 -42.00
C ASN A 949 -23.66 27.70 -41.48
N ASP A 950 -24.52 27.36 -42.41
CA ASP A 950 -25.75 26.61 -42.15
C ASP A 950 -25.55 25.13 -42.42
N TYR A 951 -26.04 24.28 -41.51
CA TYR A 951 -25.95 22.82 -41.56
C TYR A 951 -27.31 22.18 -41.45
N LEU A 952 -27.58 21.19 -42.29
CA LEU A 952 -28.76 20.34 -42.11
C LEU A 952 -28.61 19.52 -40.86
N ALA A 953 -29.60 19.52 -40.01
CA ALA A 953 -29.61 18.82 -38.72
C ALA A 953 -30.92 18.07 -38.52
N ILE A 954 -30.88 17.07 -37.64
CA ILE A 954 -32.04 16.33 -37.17
C ILE A 954 -32.06 16.35 -35.66
N ARG A 955 -33.21 16.81 -35.11
CA ARG A 955 -33.47 16.79 -33.67
C ARG A 955 -34.42 15.69 -33.35
N PHE A 956 -34.16 14.93 -32.30
CA PHE A 956 -34.99 13.81 -31.91
C PHE A 956 -34.95 13.60 -30.39
N LEU A 957 -36.04 13.02 -29.86
CA LEU A 957 -36.09 12.63 -28.45
C LEU A 957 -35.82 11.13 -28.38
N ALA A 958 -34.74 10.77 -27.70
CA ALA A 958 -34.29 9.39 -27.60
C ALA A 958 -34.15 8.95 -26.14
N ARG A 959 -34.11 7.64 -25.89
CA ARG A 959 -33.86 7.02 -24.61
C ARG A 959 -32.48 7.45 -24.11
N ALA A 960 -32.38 7.92 -22.89
CA ALA A 960 -31.12 8.26 -22.24
C ALA A 960 -30.47 6.99 -21.68
N ASN A 961 -29.13 7.00 -21.59
CA ASN A 961 -28.31 5.97 -20.89
C ASN A 961 -28.54 4.52 -21.35
N ALA A 962 -28.91 4.28 -22.60
CA ALA A 962 -29.02 2.93 -23.18
C ALA A 962 -27.68 2.52 -23.80
N ASN A 963 -26.93 1.66 -23.12
CA ASN A 963 -25.55 1.27 -23.52
C ASN A 963 -25.51 0.30 -24.69
N ASP A 964 -26.63 -0.34 -25.00
CA ASP A 964 -26.81 -1.25 -26.16
C ASP A 964 -27.32 -0.52 -27.40
N LEU A 965 -27.44 0.80 -27.39
CA LEU A 965 -28.06 1.60 -28.43
C LEU A 965 -27.06 2.58 -29.06
N GLU A 966 -26.85 2.49 -30.36
CA GLU A 966 -26.14 3.49 -31.14
C GLU A 966 -27.08 4.19 -32.14
N ILE A 967 -27.21 5.52 -32.00
CA ILE A 967 -28.00 6.34 -32.93
C ILE A 967 -27.05 7.23 -33.72
N SER A 968 -26.97 7.04 -34.99
CA SER A 968 -26.18 7.84 -35.93
C SER A 968 -27.02 8.53 -37.00
N GLY A 969 -26.55 9.64 -37.50
CA GLY A 969 -27.15 10.35 -38.61
C GLY A 969 -26.48 10.03 -39.93
N GLN A 970 -27.27 9.86 -40.98
CA GLN A 970 -26.76 9.66 -42.35
C GLN A 970 -27.24 10.77 -43.27
N ILE A 971 -26.33 11.21 -44.16
CA ILE A 971 -26.58 12.27 -45.15
C ILE A 971 -26.55 11.68 -46.53
N SER A 972 -27.47 12.16 -47.36
CA SER A 972 -27.51 11.84 -48.81
C SER A 972 -27.81 13.12 -49.64
N ASN A 973 -27.22 13.21 -50.85
CA ASN A 973 -27.50 14.24 -51.84
C ASN A 973 -28.34 13.74 -53.04
N ASP A 974 -28.66 12.40 -53.06
CA ASP A 974 -29.32 11.78 -54.23
C ASP A 974 -30.35 10.72 -53.83
N PHE A 975 -30.63 10.52 -52.55
CA PHE A 975 -31.47 9.44 -51.98
C PHE A 975 -30.97 8.00 -52.18
N THR A 976 -29.85 7.84 -52.85
CA THR A 976 -29.33 6.52 -53.23
C THR A 976 -28.14 6.09 -52.36
N PHE A 977 -27.19 7.02 -52.16
CA PHE A 977 -26.01 6.79 -51.36
C PHE A 977 -26.09 7.60 -50.03
N TRP A 978 -25.99 6.88 -48.94
CA TRP A 978 -26.05 7.43 -47.59
C TRP A 978 -24.70 7.25 -46.91
N THR A 979 -24.18 8.33 -46.31
CA THR A 979 -22.90 8.33 -45.55
C THR A 979 -23.13 8.77 -44.11
N THR A 980 -22.52 8.08 -43.18
CA THR A 980 -22.52 8.48 -41.75
C THR A 980 -21.52 9.60 -41.57
N THR A 981 -21.94 10.83 -41.80
CA THR A 981 -21.09 12.05 -41.70
C THR A 981 -21.80 13.13 -40.86
N THR A 982 -22.46 12.71 -39.79
CA THR A 982 -23.07 13.63 -38.84
C THR A 982 -22.21 13.73 -37.57
N ILE A 983 -22.34 14.85 -36.88
CA ILE A 983 -21.70 15.13 -35.59
C ILE A 983 -22.73 15.68 -34.61
N ALA A 984 -22.56 15.37 -33.35
CA ALA A 984 -23.42 15.93 -32.28
C ALA A 984 -23.33 17.46 -32.25
N PHE A 985 -24.46 18.11 -32.04
CA PHE A 985 -24.56 19.57 -31.96
C PHE A 985 -25.20 20.00 -30.64
N GLY A 986 -24.39 20.47 -29.73
CA GLY A 986 -24.74 20.77 -28.34
C GLY A 986 -24.75 19.51 -27.43
N ALA A 987 -24.83 19.73 -26.14
CA ALA A 987 -25.04 18.65 -25.18
C ALA A 987 -26.48 18.10 -25.27
N PRO A 988 -26.70 16.80 -24.96
CA PRO A 988 -28.05 16.28 -24.81
C PRO A 988 -28.84 17.06 -23.75
N ASP A 989 -30.13 17.32 -24.01
CA ASP A 989 -31.01 18.07 -23.12
C ASP A 989 -32.02 17.11 -22.46
N PRO A 990 -31.90 16.80 -21.16
CA PRO A 990 -32.74 15.81 -20.49
C PRO A 990 -34.23 16.17 -20.52
N SER A 991 -35.05 15.16 -20.69
CA SER A 991 -36.52 15.24 -20.57
C SER A 991 -36.96 14.63 -19.22
N ALA A 992 -38.08 15.07 -18.68
CA ALA A 992 -38.60 14.62 -17.39
C ALA A 992 -39.03 13.12 -17.34
N ASP A 993 -39.07 12.45 -18.49
CA ASP A 993 -39.53 11.06 -18.63
C ASP A 993 -38.38 10.06 -18.91
N GLY A 994 -37.14 10.39 -18.55
CA GLY A 994 -35.98 9.50 -18.76
C GLY A 994 -35.46 9.46 -20.19
N ARG A 995 -35.93 10.34 -21.05
CA ARG A 995 -35.44 10.53 -22.42
C ARG A 995 -34.62 11.81 -22.51
N GLN A 996 -33.96 12.02 -23.64
CA GLN A 996 -33.13 13.22 -23.87
C GLN A 996 -33.28 13.71 -25.32
N TRP A 997 -33.33 15.05 -25.48
CA TRP A 997 -33.27 15.66 -26.80
C TRP A 997 -31.83 15.66 -27.33
N MET A 998 -31.65 15.13 -28.52
CA MET A 998 -30.37 15.10 -29.23
C MET A 998 -30.48 15.84 -30.55
N ILE A 999 -29.37 16.46 -30.97
CA ILE A 999 -29.26 17.06 -32.31
C ILE A 999 -28.00 16.51 -32.98
N LEU A 1000 -28.20 15.91 -34.18
CA LEU A 1000 -27.09 15.54 -35.05
C LEU A 1000 -27.11 16.45 -36.28
N ARG A 1001 -26.00 17.10 -36.61
CA ARG A 1001 -25.87 17.92 -37.81
C ARG A 1001 -24.93 17.28 -38.82
N SER A 1002 -25.12 17.63 -40.10
CA SER A 1002 -24.17 17.32 -41.16
C SER A 1002 -22.77 17.85 -40.81
N SER A 1003 -21.73 17.12 -41.15
CA SER A 1003 -20.35 17.58 -41.06
C SER A 1003 -20.00 18.60 -42.15
N THR A 1004 -20.78 18.71 -43.20
CA THR A 1004 -20.62 19.66 -44.33
C THR A 1004 -21.73 20.69 -44.33
N PRO A 1005 -21.43 21.99 -44.57
CA PRO A 1005 -22.49 22.99 -44.73
C PRO A 1005 -23.47 22.70 -45.87
N VAL A 1006 -24.70 23.21 -45.72
CA VAL A 1006 -25.69 23.15 -46.78
C VAL A 1006 -25.19 24.00 -47.96
N PRO A 1007 -24.97 23.39 -49.16
CA PRO A 1007 -24.53 24.17 -50.30
C PRO A 1007 -25.69 25.02 -50.84
N SER A 1008 -25.45 26.23 -51.32
CA SER A 1008 -26.46 27.15 -51.84
C SER A 1008 -27.24 26.64 -53.09
N ALA A 1009 -26.90 25.44 -53.63
CA ALA A 1009 -27.44 24.95 -54.87
C ALA A 1009 -27.70 23.43 -54.96
N SER A 1010 -27.64 22.67 -53.86
CA SER A 1010 -27.91 21.21 -53.88
C SER A 1010 -28.91 20.81 -52.79
N VAL A 1011 -29.70 19.76 -53.08
CA VAL A 1011 -30.62 19.15 -52.08
C VAL A 1011 -29.81 18.21 -51.20
N GLN A 1012 -29.87 18.40 -49.89
CA GLN A 1012 -29.30 17.53 -48.86
C GLN A 1012 -30.47 16.85 -48.07
N GLN A 1013 -30.31 15.58 -47.75
CA GLN A 1013 -31.27 14.88 -46.90
C GLN A 1013 -30.53 14.26 -45.71
N ILE A 1014 -31.26 14.13 -44.60
CA ILE A 1014 -30.75 13.54 -43.35
C ILE A 1014 -31.74 12.48 -42.89
N ARG A 1015 -31.19 11.36 -42.35
CA ARG A 1015 -31.96 10.32 -41.67
C ARG A 1015 -31.23 9.80 -40.46
N LEU A 1016 -31.94 9.16 -39.55
CA LEU A 1016 -31.37 8.44 -38.41
C LEU A 1016 -31.14 6.98 -38.79
N ARG A 1017 -30.08 6.40 -38.27
CA ARG A 1017 -29.79 4.98 -38.24
C ARG A 1017 -29.67 4.56 -36.78
N VAL A 1018 -30.43 3.53 -36.42
CA VAL A 1018 -30.45 2.93 -35.09
C VAL A 1018 -29.80 1.54 -35.19
N GLU A 1019 -28.83 1.28 -34.35
CA GLU A 1019 -28.19 -0.03 -34.18
C GLU A 1019 -28.29 -0.46 -32.72
N ILE A 1020 -28.68 -1.70 -32.46
CA ILE A 1020 -28.73 -2.31 -31.15
C ILE A 1020 -27.60 -3.34 -31.07
N SER A 1021 -26.68 -3.17 -30.12
CA SER A 1021 -25.61 -4.13 -29.86
C SER A 1021 -26.21 -5.33 -29.13
N GLN A 1022 -26.08 -6.54 -29.68
CA GLN A 1022 -26.55 -7.80 -29.05
C GLN A 1022 -25.53 -8.34 -28.08
#